data_1678e3bee1b56b54954664fb354f60d7
#
_entry.id   1678e3bee1b56b54954664fb354f60d7
#
_cell.length_a   1.000
_cell.length_b   1.000
_cell.length_c   1.000
_cell.angle_alpha   90.00
_cell.angle_beta   90.00
_cell.angle_gamma   90.00
#
_symmetry.space_group_name_H-M   'P 1'
#
loop_
_entity.id
_entity.type
_entity.pdbx_description
1 polymer ?
#
loop_
_entity_poly.entity_id
_entity_poly.type
_entity_poly.pdbx_seq_one_letter_code
_entity_poly.pdbx_strand_id
1 'polypeptide(L)'
;MQRFLLRFTAFGIATILTVFSLVAQETDTTKPVSIDPRLIEWRDSKLPKVYNVAALKVTGARFYDTSIIFSIAGLQVGDKITHPGGDNFSTAITNLWRQKLFSNIQIYVTRIEGENIDIEINVQERPRLGKFKFIGVKKSETEELQGKAGLRPATIITENTRRNAIEAITKYYTDKGYKNISVRVEEQPDPSMVNSNSLTFYINKGAKVHIDEVGFYGNENISDLKLKKQMKGTKEMTKLELHPSEEVSPYGKEKKTTFSEYVKDWGFLSFSKTKNFLDPYFRFKLFSSSKYDQKKYEEDKEKVLQYYNSMGFRDAIIVADTNYPSKKNGNLKVDLKIEEGRRYYFGNITWKGNSKYKDSLLNMILGIRKGDIYNIETLNKRLGKQMSQDGGDVSALYMDDGYLFFNVDPVETAVYNDTIDHEIRIREGSQATIKNVGIFGNDKTKDHVIRRELRTNPGDKFSRSDLIRSQRELANLQYFNQETINPGVVPNQEDGTVDINWKLEEKSSDQLELSAGWGGNIGLTGTLGVSFNNFSIKNIFKKSSWDPLPSGDGQKLSVRVQSNGKAYQSYNFSFTEPWLGGKKRNSFTISLYKSLYRNGVYNPINNRYEYSDTTLLKTFGAGISLGKQLKWPDDYFSLVYSINFTQYNLRNYPIFQGLKNGTSTNVSFKLALQRSSIFNPIFPTSGSSFMASVQLTPPYSLLNPDLVTSSNPYKTPEYHKWRFNAEWFVPIGKAGGADKNRQFVLKMAAKYGFMGRYNRKLDFSPFERFQVGDAGLTNNYGLLGYDIIAHRGYPVYENSDPSINPDQQSAQNFFTIFNKYTLELRYPIVTNPGSTIFALGFFEAANGWYDFKDYNPFRLRRSAGVGMRFYLPMFGLLGFDYGIGFDRMRPGDKGLKNSARFTFMLGFEPE
;
A
#
# COMPACT_ATOMS: atom_id res chain seq x y z
N MET A 1 8.11 -59.05 14.70
CA MET A 1 7.16 -57.97 14.78
C MET A 1 5.79 -58.32 14.18
N GLN A 2 5.60 -59.44 13.48
CA GLN A 2 4.31 -59.89 12.92
C GLN A 2 3.48 -60.81 13.84
N ARG A 3 4.02 -61.25 15.00
CA ARG A 3 3.27 -62.07 15.96
C ARG A 3 2.65 -61.29 17.14
N PHE A 4 2.86 -59.97 17.19
CA PHE A 4 2.29 -59.12 18.26
C PHE A 4 1.01 -58.40 17.81
N LEU A 5 0.81 -58.24 16.52
CA LEU A 5 -0.41 -57.59 15.96
C LEU A 5 -1.61 -58.52 15.89
N LEU A 6 -1.45 -59.83 15.84
CA LEU A 6 -2.53 -60.80 15.76
C LEU A 6 -3.21 -61.13 17.11
N ARG A 7 -2.62 -60.73 18.25
CA ARG A 7 -3.23 -60.94 19.58
C ARG A 7 -4.03 -59.72 20.06
N PHE A 8 -3.87 -58.53 19.46
CA PHE A 8 -4.65 -57.34 19.80
C PHE A 8 -5.97 -57.26 19.03
N THR A 9 -6.06 -57.86 17.83
CA THR A 9 -7.30 -57.90 17.03
C THR A 9 -8.28 -58.96 17.50
N ALA A 10 -7.83 -60.04 18.14
CA ALA A 10 -8.71 -61.08 18.72
C ALA A 10 -9.36 -60.66 20.06
N PHE A 11 -8.72 -59.72 20.80
CA PHE A 11 -9.27 -59.23 22.09
C PHE A 11 -10.30 -58.11 21.87
N GLY A 12 -10.19 -57.36 20.78
CA GLY A 12 -11.12 -56.28 20.41
C GLY A 12 -12.47 -56.81 19.87
N ILE A 13 -12.49 -57.97 19.26
CA ILE A 13 -13.71 -58.56 18.68
C ILE A 13 -14.53 -59.33 19.77
N ALA A 14 -13.89 -59.86 20.78
CA ALA A 14 -14.58 -60.54 21.89
C ALA A 14 -15.27 -59.56 22.87
N THR A 15 -14.83 -58.28 22.96
CA THR A 15 -15.46 -57.25 23.80
C THR A 15 -16.63 -56.55 23.11
N ILE A 16 -16.72 -56.62 21.78
CA ILE A 16 -17.83 -56.01 21.00
C ILE A 16 -19.06 -56.94 20.95
N LEU A 17 -18.87 -58.25 21.14
CA LEU A 17 -19.97 -59.25 21.09
C LEU A 17 -20.69 -59.46 22.44
N THR A 18 -20.20 -58.86 23.54
CA THR A 18 -20.86 -58.99 24.85
C THR A 18 -21.66 -57.76 25.30
N VAL A 19 -21.68 -56.69 24.51
CA VAL A 19 -22.43 -55.46 24.81
C VAL A 19 -23.79 -55.40 24.09
N PHE A 20 -24.10 -56.36 23.21
CA PHE A 20 -25.35 -56.37 22.46
C PHE A 20 -26.46 -57.24 23.04
N SER A 21 -26.36 -57.67 24.33
CA SER A 21 -27.40 -58.56 24.90
C SER A 21 -28.04 -58.04 26.18
N LEU A 22 -28.18 -56.74 26.34
CA LEU A 22 -28.98 -56.17 27.43
C LEU A 22 -29.63 -54.84 27.00
N VAL A 23 -30.43 -54.87 25.96
CA VAL A 23 -31.57 -53.96 25.86
C VAL A 23 -32.79 -54.77 26.19
N ALA A 24 -33.17 -54.75 27.46
CA ALA A 24 -34.46 -55.20 27.89
C ALA A 24 -35.55 -54.42 27.12
N GLN A 25 -36.37 -55.13 26.42
CA GLN A 25 -37.58 -54.67 25.84
C GLN A 25 -38.50 -54.23 27.01
N GLU A 26 -38.48 -52.89 27.33
CA GLU A 26 -39.60 -52.31 28.05
C GLU A 26 -40.86 -52.50 27.13
N THR A 27 -41.60 -53.46 27.43
CA THR A 27 -42.96 -53.55 26.94
C THR A 27 -43.71 -52.34 27.49
N ASP A 28 -43.89 -51.35 26.63
CA ASP A 28 -44.82 -50.24 26.84
C ASP A 28 -46.23 -50.82 26.98
N THR A 29 -46.62 -51.16 28.20
CA THR A 29 -47.98 -51.41 28.54
C THR A 29 -48.77 -50.11 28.57
N THR A 30 -48.94 -49.48 27.39
CA THR A 30 -49.96 -48.47 27.22
C THR A 30 -51.28 -49.18 27.43
N LYS A 31 -51.82 -48.97 28.63
CA LYS A 31 -53.25 -49.26 28.84
C LYS A 31 -54.00 -48.58 27.70
N PRO A 32 -54.95 -49.24 27.02
CA PRO A 32 -55.73 -48.56 25.99
C PRO A 32 -56.37 -47.35 26.65
N VAL A 33 -55.99 -46.15 26.18
CA VAL A 33 -56.63 -44.91 26.65
C VAL A 33 -58.11 -45.04 26.21
N SER A 34 -58.97 -45.24 27.15
CA SER A 34 -60.39 -45.16 26.89
C SER A 34 -60.68 -43.71 26.51
N ILE A 35 -60.84 -43.50 25.19
CA ILE A 35 -61.23 -42.18 24.68
C ILE A 35 -62.65 -41.94 25.19
N ASP A 36 -62.84 -40.82 25.90
CA ASP A 36 -64.15 -40.40 26.36
C ASP A 36 -65.10 -40.35 25.16
N PRO A 37 -66.28 -41.10 25.20
CA PRO A 37 -67.22 -41.12 24.11
C PRO A 37 -67.66 -39.70 23.69
N ARG A 38 -67.69 -38.75 24.60
CA ARG A 38 -68.07 -37.35 24.34
C ARG A 38 -67.09 -36.63 23.40
N LEU A 39 -65.79 -36.97 23.45
CA LEU A 39 -64.77 -36.42 22.53
C LEU A 39 -64.98 -36.96 21.12
N ILE A 40 -65.48 -38.22 20.98
CA ILE A 40 -65.80 -38.80 19.68
C ILE A 40 -67.02 -38.11 19.12
N GLU A 41 -68.11 -37.92 19.90
CA GLU A 41 -69.31 -37.18 19.50
C GLU A 41 -68.99 -35.73 19.10
N TRP A 42 -68.04 -35.04 19.82
CA TRP A 42 -67.62 -33.72 19.50
C TRP A 42 -66.92 -33.67 18.16
N ARG A 43 -66.03 -34.63 17.90
CA ARG A 43 -65.30 -34.71 16.63
C ARG A 43 -66.21 -34.92 15.45
N ASP A 44 -67.16 -35.75 15.58
CA ASP A 44 -68.12 -36.22 14.52
C ASP A 44 -69.35 -35.33 14.42
N SER A 45 -69.50 -34.31 15.28
CA SER A 45 -70.60 -33.35 15.27
C SER A 45 -70.73 -32.62 13.96
N LYS A 46 -71.92 -32.55 13.38
CA LYS A 46 -72.24 -31.84 12.15
C LYS A 46 -72.93 -30.49 12.37
N LEU A 47 -73.47 -30.26 13.57
CA LEU A 47 -74.27 -29.07 13.90
C LEU A 47 -73.37 -28.15 14.72
N PRO A 48 -73.26 -26.84 14.38
CA PRO A 48 -72.49 -25.87 15.12
C PRO A 48 -73.01 -25.70 16.54
N LYS A 49 -72.21 -25.96 17.55
CA LYS A 49 -72.50 -25.69 18.96
C LYS A 49 -71.42 -24.81 19.56
N VAL A 50 -71.79 -23.91 20.45
CA VAL A 50 -70.86 -22.98 21.12
C VAL A 50 -70.47 -23.64 22.46
N TYR A 51 -69.12 -23.64 22.67
CA TYR A 51 -68.48 -24.14 23.87
C TYR A 51 -67.72 -23.07 24.57
N ASN A 52 -67.63 -23.05 25.90
CA ASN A 52 -66.88 -22.16 26.72
C ASN A 52 -65.50 -22.84 27.05
N VAL A 53 -64.45 -22.15 26.93
CA VAL A 53 -63.10 -22.64 27.36
C VAL A 53 -63.05 -22.61 28.89
N ALA A 54 -63.04 -23.77 29.52
CA ALA A 54 -62.96 -23.90 30.99
C ALA A 54 -61.51 -23.94 31.50
N ALA A 55 -60.63 -24.62 30.77
CA ALA A 55 -59.21 -24.67 31.11
C ALA A 55 -58.36 -24.67 29.86
N LEU A 56 -57.22 -24.03 29.99
CA LEU A 56 -56.15 -24.01 28.97
C LEU A 56 -54.86 -24.56 29.60
N LYS A 57 -54.22 -25.49 28.87
CA LYS A 57 -52.96 -26.09 29.24
C LYS A 57 -52.02 -26.05 28.06
N VAL A 58 -50.71 -25.78 28.34
CA VAL A 58 -49.64 -25.91 27.34
C VAL A 58 -48.77 -27.08 27.73
N THR A 59 -48.42 -27.91 26.73
CA THR A 59 -47.46 -29.00 26.88
C THR A 59 -46.39 -28.88 25.81
N GLY A 60 -45.17 -29.39 26.11
CA GLY A 60 -44.04 -29.31 25.19
C GLY A 60 -43.28 -28.01 25.22
N ALA A 61 -43.80 -26.94 25.83
CA ALA A 61 -43.07 -25.70 26.09
C ALA A 61 -42.17 -25.87 27.29
N ARG A 62 -40.85 -25.67 27.10
CA ARG A 62 -39.84 -25.75 28.18
C ARG A 62 -39.20 -24.42 28.48
N PHE A 63 -39.17 -23.50 27.50
CA PHE A 63 -38.41 -22.27 27.54
C PHE A 63 -39.26 -21.02 27.33
N TYR A 64 -40.48 -21.17 26.79
CA TYR A 64 -41.43 -20.06 26.68
C TYR A 64 -42.48 -20.17 27.77
N ASP A 65 -42.78 -19.02 28.39
CA ASP A 65 -43.83 -18.92 29.37
C ASP A 65 -45.17 -19.27 28.72
N THR A 66 -45.95 -20.09 29.42
CA THR A 66 -47.30 -20.54 28.96
C THR A 66 -48.22 -19.37 28.73
N SER A 67 -48.12 -18.31 29.52
CA SER A 67 -48.93 -17.09 29.36
C SER A 67 -48.67 -16.37 28.03
N ILE A 68 -47.40 -16.36 27.57
CA ILE A 68 -47.03 -15.81 26.26
C ILE A 68 -47.64 -16.64 25.13
N ILE A 69 -47.63 -17.98 25.25
CA ILE A 69 -48.20 -18.88 24.24
C ILE A 69 -49.71 -18.65 24.14
N PHE A 70 -50.42 -18.51 25.25
CA PHE A 70 -51.85 -18.21 25.24
C PHE A 70 -52.16 -16.84 24.62
N SER A 71 -51.36 -15.82 24.97
CA SER A 71 -51.51 -14.49 24.39
C SER A 71 -51.29 -14.46 22.88
N ILE A 72 -50.28 -15.18 22.38
CA ILE A 72 -50.02 -15.31 20.93
C ILE A 72 -51.11 -16.12 20.23
N ALA A 73 -51.56 -17.23 20.84
CA ALA A 73 -52.64 -18.04 20.33
C ALA A 73 -53.97 -17.28 20.25
N GLY A 74 -54.13 -16.28 21.09
CA GLY A 74 -55.37 -15.52 21.18
C GLY A 74 -56.51 -16.35 21.79
N LEU A 75 -56.17 -17.27 22.72
CA LEU A 75 -57.13 -18.10 23.44
C LEU A 75 -57.05 -17.79 24.93
N GLN A 76 -58.19 -17.57 25.56
CA GLN A 76 -58.28 -17.28 26.99
C GLN A 76 -59.42 -18.16 27.63
N VAL A 77 -59.26 -18.39 28.93
CA VAL A 77 -60.32 -19.03 29.72
C VAL A 77 -61.55 -18.12 29.69
N GLY A 78 -62.72 -18.69 29.34
CA GLY A 78 -63.94 -17.95 29.15
C GLY A 78 -64.30 -17.60 27.70
N ASP A 79 -63.37 -17.86 26.73
CA ASP A 79 -63.70 -17.68 25.32
C ASP A 79 -64.72 -18.62 24.81
N LYS A 80 -65.57 -18.17 23.86
CA LYS A 80 -66.60 -18.95 23.19
C LYS A 80 -66.03 -19.48 21.87
N ILE A 81 -66.02 -20.81 21.73
CA ILE A 81 -65.60 -21.53 20.55
C ILE A 81 -66.73 -22.27 19.88
N THR A 82 -66.98 -22.01 18.62
CA THR A 82 -67.96 -22.69 17.82
C THR A 82 -67.38 -23.92 17.13
N HIS A 83 -67.92 -25.09 17.38
CA HIS A 83 -67.50 -26.33 16.71
C HIS A 83 -68.69 -27.14 16.21
N PRO A 84 -68.68 -27.61 14.96
CA PRO A 84 -67.77 -27.30 13.87
C PRO A 84 -68.01 -25.92 13.27
N GLY A 85 -67.01 -25.38 12.54
CA GLY A 85 -67.11 -24.17 11.71
C GLY A 85 -66.52 -22.87 12.32
N GLY A 86 -66.05 -22.89 13.55
CA GLY A 86 -65.35 -21.75 14.14
C GLY A 86 -63.89 -21.68 13.75
N ASP A 87 -63.37 -20.46 13.57
CA ASP A 87 -61.98 -20.18 13.13
C ASP A 87 -60.99 -20.07 14.31
N ASN A 88 -61.43 -20.22 15.54
CA ASN A 88 -60.61 -19.98 16.74
C ASN A 88 -59.33 -20.84 16.75
N PHE A 89 -59.45 -22.14 16.49
CA PHE A 89 -58.26 -23.05 16.49
C PHE A 89 -57.35 -22.80 15.30
N SER A 90 -57.90 -22.59 14.12
CA SER A 90 -57.09 -22.29 12.92
C SER A 90 -56.36 -20.97 13.06
N THR A 91 -57.00 -19.97 13.64
CA THR A 91 -56.41 -18.67 13.96
C THR A 91 -55.30 -18.79 15.01
N ALA A 92 -55.54 -19.54 16.09
CA ALA A 92 -54.56 -19.80 17.13
C ALA A 92 -53.31 -20.50 16.58
N ILE A 93 -53.49 -21.56 15.78
CA ILE A 93 -52.41 -22.27 15.12
C ILE A 93 -51.64 -21.31 14.17
N THR A 94 -52.38 -20.55 13.38
CA THR A 94 -51.77 -19.58 12.42
C THR A 94 -50.94 -18.49 13.14
N ASN A 95 -51.48 -17.95 14.24
CA ASN A 95 -50.78 -16.94 15.05
C ASN A 95 -49.49 -17.48 15.67
N LEU A 96 -49.54 -18.68 16.22
CA LEU A 96 -48.38 -19.37 16.78
C LEU A 96 -47.33 -19.69 15.69
N TRP A 97 -47.76 -20.21 14.52
CA TRP A 97 -46.86 -20.44 13.38
C TRP A 97 -46.19 -19.18 12.83
N ARG A 98 -46.93 -18.09 12.80
CA ARG A 98 -46.41 -16.80 12.32
C ARG A 98 -45.22 -16.30 13.13
N GLN A 99 -45.12 -16.68 14.41
CA GLN A 99 -43.96 -16.33 15.26
C GLN A 99 -42.68 -17.10 14.92
N LYS A 100 -42.78 -18.21 14.17
CA LYS A 100 -41.63 -19.09 13.80
C LYS A 100 -40.88 -19.71 14.99
N LEU A 101 -41.45 -19.69 16.19
CA LEU A 101 -40.86 -20.17 17.43
C LEU A 101 -40.95 -21.69 17.58
N PHE A 102 -41.93 -22.31 16.93
CA PHE A 102 -42.25 -23.71 17.12
C PHE A 102 -42.00 -24.50 15.83
N SER A 103 -41.62 -25.77 15.99
CA SER A 103 -41.46 -26.76 14.88
C SER A 103 -42.69 -27.59 14.67
N ASN A 104 -43.52 -27.74 15.68
CA ASN A 104 -44.83 -28.40 15.62
C ASN A 104 -45.81 -27.72 16.57
N ILE A 105 -47.08 -27.64 16.16
CA ILE A 105 -48.14 -27.03 16.93
C ILE A 105 -49.38 -27.89 16.74
N GLN A 106 -49.96 -28.40 17.83
CA GLN A 106 -51.14 -29.22 17.84
C GLN A 106 -52.07 -28.72 18.95
N ILE A 107 -53.36 -28.66 18.68
CA ILE A 107 -54.35 -28.26 19.68
C ILE A 107 -55.28 -29.43 19.86
N TYR A 108 -55.45 -29.87 21.11
CA TYR A 108 -56.31 -30.96 21.50
C TYR A 108 -57.42 -30.45 22.41
N VAL A 109 -58.59 -30.95 22.24
CA VAL A 109 -59.62 -30.86 23.27
C VAL A 109 -59.50 -32.12 24.10
N THR A 110 -59.26 -31.98 25.42
CA THR A 110 -58.93 -33.07 26.31
C THR A 110 -60.11 -33.51 27.18
N ARG A 111 -61.05 -32.60 27.38
CA ARG A 111 -62.25 -32.89 28.23
C ARG A 111 -63.41 -32.03 27.75
N ILE A 112 -64.62 -32.58 27.87
CA ILE A 112 -65.90 -31.94 27.57
C ILE A 112 -66.85 -32.15 28.72
N GLU A 113 -67.38 -31.12 29.34
CA GLU A 113 -68.39 -31.18 30.37
C GLU A 113 -69.56 -30.23 30.08
N GLY A 114 -70.60 -30.73 29.48
CA GLY A 114 -71.79 -29.94 29.00
C GLY A 114 -71.33 -28.96 27.89
N GLU A 115 -71.33 -27.69 28.16
CA GLU A 115 -70.88 -26.66 27.24
C GLU A 115 -69.39 -26.15 27.51
N ASN A 116 -68.72 -26.79 28.46
CA ASN A 116 -67.35 -26.41 28.82
C ASN A 116 -66.34 -27.38 28.19
N ILE A 117 -65.27 -26.85 27.64
CA ILE A 117 -64.15 -27.61 27.06
C ILE A 117 -62.85 -27.27 27.67
N ASP A 118 -61.97 -28.29 27.87
CA ASP A 118 -60.55 -28.08 28.23
C ASP A 118 -59.71 -28.31 27.00
N ILE A 119 -58.80 -27.34 26.79
CA ILE A 119 -57.92 -27.26 25.61
C ILE A 119 -56.48 -27.43 26.02
N GLU A 120 -55.81 -28.34 25.32
CA GLU A 120 -54.36 -28.51 25.45
C GLU A 120 -53.66 -28.08 24.15
N ILE A 121 -52.76 -27.11 24.25
CA ILE A 121 -51.89 -26.68 23.16
C ILE A 121 -50.53 -27.39 23.34
N ASN A 122 -50.24 -28.32 22.44
CA ASN A 122 -48.98 -29.03 22.42
C ASN A 122 -48.08 -28.35 21.40
N VAL A 123 -46.88 -27.88 21.85
CA VAL A 123 -45.91 -27.19 21.01
C VAL A 123 -44.53 -27.84 21.11
N GLN A 124 -43.84 -27.85 20.01
CA GLN A 124 -42.43 -28.25 19.97
C GLN A 124 -41.57 -27.02 19.63
N GLU A 125 -40.78 -26.58 20.57
CA GLU A 125 -39.94 -25.38 20.41
C GLU A 125 -38.79 -25.63 19.44
N ARG A 126 -38.48 -24.61 18.62
CA ARG A 126 -37.29 -24.64 17.76
C ARG A 126 -36.04 -24.31 18.58
N PRO A 127 -34.94 -25.06 18.36
CA PRO A 127 -33.69 -24.75 19.03
C PRO A 127 -33.09 -23.42 18.52
N ARG A 128 -32.32 -22.76 19.38
CA ARG A 128 -31.55 -21.56 19.05
C ARG A 128 -30.13 -21.94 18.64
N LEU A 129 -29.51 -21.11 17.84
CA LEU A 129 -28.10 -21.28 17.45
C LEU A 129 -27.17 -20.97 18.64
N GLY A 130 -26.52 -21.98 19.20
CA GLY A 130 -25.52 -21.83 20.23
C GLY A 130 -24.18 -21.42 19.59
N LYS A 131 -23.56 -22.37 18.94
CA LYS A 131 -22.27 -22.19 18.28
C LYS A 131 -22.34 -22.63 16.82
N PHE A 132 -21.43 -22.10 16.01
CA PHE A 132 -21.25 -22.62 14.65
C PHE A 132 -19.76 -22.65 14.29
N LYS A 133 -19.38 -23.58 13.42
CA LYS A 133 -18.01 -23.69 12.92
C LYS A 133 -17.99 -24.20 11.48
N PHE A 134 -16.88 -23.87 10.81
CA PHE A 134 -16.63 -24.28 9.44
C PHE A 134 -15.44 -25.25 9.41
N ILE A 135 -15.61 -26.38 8.74
CA ILE A 135 -14.60 -27.44 8.56
C ILE A 135 -14.24 -27.52 7.08
N GLY A 136 -12.97 -27.74 6.76
CA GLY A 136 -12.45 -27.76 5.39
C GLY A 136 -11.97 -26.39 4.86
N VAL A 137 -11.85 -25.39 5.75
CA VAL A 137 -11.45 -24.00 5.41
C VAL A 137 -10.19 -23.56 6.16
N LYS A 138 -9.52 -22.54 5.68
CA LYS A 138 -8.38 -21.93 6.37
C LYS A 138 -8.87 -20.96 7.46
N LYS A 139 -8.04 -20.70 8.48
CA LYS A 139 -8.38 -19.79 9.58
C LYS A 139 -8.80 -18.40 9.09
N SER A 140 -8.08 -17.81 8.14
CA SER A 140 -8.41 -16.50 7.54
C SER A 140 -9.76 -16.50 6.77
N GLU A 141 -10.13 -17.63 6.17
CA GLU A 141 -11.42 -17.77 5.50
C GLU A 141 -12.57 -17.90 6.51
N THR A 142 -12.31 -18.49 7.68
CA THR A 142 -13.29 -18.62 8.77
C THR A 142 -13.80 -17.26 9.22
N GLU A 143 -12.91 -16.28 9.41
CA GLU A 143 -13.27 -14.93 9.84
C GLU A 143 -14.14 -14.21 8.78
N GLU A 144 -13.81 -14.36 7.49
CA GLU A 144 -14.61 -13.81 6.41
C GLU A 144 -16.00 -14.49 6.29
N LEU A 145 -16.05 -15.82 6.49
CA LEU A 145 -17.29 -16.59 6.43
C LEU A 145 -18.23 -16.28 7.59
N GLN A 146 -17.70 -16.01 8.79
CA GLN A 146 -18.51 -15.60 9.94
C GLN A 146 -19.33 -14.33 9.64
N GLY A 147 -18.72 -13.36 8.96
CA GLY A 147 -19.42 -12.14 8.55
C GLY A 147 -20.44 -12.34 7.43
N LYS A 148 -20.18 -13.28 6.50
CA LYS A 148 -21.01 -13.47 5.31
C LYS A 148 -22.13 -14.49 5.45
N ALA A 149 -21.95 -15.49 6.28
CA ALA A 149 -22.96 -16.55 6.47
C ALA A 149 -24.25 -16.06 7.16
N GLY A 150 -24.28 -14.84 7.68
CA GLY A 150 -25.46 -14.23 8.32
C GLY A 150 -25.89 -14.92 9.62
N LEU A 151 -25.03 -15.75 10.20
CA LEU A 151 -25.31 -16.52 11.42
C LEU A 151 -24.96 -15.67 12.66
N ARG A 152 -25.92 -15.57 13.57
CA ARG A 152 -25.71 -14.91 14.87
C ARG A 152 -26.11 -15.85 16.00
N PRO A 153 -25.29 -15.99 17.06
CA PRO A 153 -25.71 -16.76 18.25
C PRO A 153 -27.05 -16.28 18.79
N ALA A 154 -27.75 -17.16 19.44
CA ALA A 154 -29.10 -16.99 20.01
C ALA A 154 -30.23 -16.77 18.98
N THR A 155 -29.98 -16.78 17.67
CA THR A 155 -31.07 -16.79 16.65
C THR A 155 -31.71 -18.16 16.54
N ILE A 156 -33.01 -18.19 16.17
CA ILE A 156 -33.73 -19.43 15.98
C ILE A 156 -33.26 -20.15 14.72
N ILE A 157 -32.95 -21.43 14.82
CA ILE A 157 -32.57 -22.26 13.68
C ILE A 157 -33.83 -22.62 12.89
N THR A 158 -33.89 -22.11 11.67
CA THR A 158 -34.93 -22.47 10.70
C THR A 158 -34.29 -23.08 9.47
N GLU A 159 -35.11 -23.77 8.63
CA GLU A 159 -34.63 -24.29 7.35
C GLU A 159 -34.07 -23.15 6.45
N ASN A 160 -34.72 -21.98 6.48
CA ASN A 160 -34.23 -20.79 5.78
C ASN A 160 -32.89 -20.32 6.31
N THR A 161 -32.68 -20.36 7.63
CA THR A 161 -31.38 -19.97 8.22
C THR A 161 -30.25 -20.87 7.71
N ARG A 162 -30.50 -22.19 7.66
CA ARG A 162 -29.52 -23.16 7.11
C ARG A 162 -29.28 -22.94 5.63
N ARG A 163 -30.36 -22.83 4.84
CA ARG A 163 -30.26 -22.64 3.39
C ARG A 163 -29.53 -21.34 3.01
N ASN A 164 -29.88 -20.23 3.64
CA ASN A 164 -29.24 -18.94 3.38
C ASN A 164 -27.75 -18.98 3.73
N ALA A 165 -27.38 -19.65 4.83
CA ALA A 165 -25.97 -19.83 5.18
C ALA A 165 -25.24 -20.70 4.14
N ILE A 166 -25.83 -21.81 3.69
CA ILE A 166 -25.26 -22.66 2.64
C ILE A 166 -25.09 -21.87 1.33
N GLU A 167 -26.13 -21.12 0.93
CA GLU A 167 -26.08 -20.29 -0.30
C GLU A 167 -25.00 -19.20 -0.20
N ALA A 168 -24.89 -18.52 0.94
CA ALA A 168 -23.87 -17.49 1.15
C ALA A 168 -22.45 -18.08 1.12
N ILE A 169 -22.24 -19.24 1.74
CA ILE A 169 -20.95 -19.96 1.71
C ILE A 169 -20.63 -20.42 0.29
N THR A 170 -21.61 -20.99 -0.40
CA THR A 170 -21.45 -21.46 -1.78
C THR A 170 -21.09 -20.31 -2.70
N LYS A 171 -21.85 -19.20 -2.62
CA LYS A 171 -21.58 -17.99 -3.39
C LYS A 171 -20.18 -17.44 -3.13
N TYR A 172 -19.77 -17.34 -1.87
CA TYR A 172 -18.44 -16.87 -1.49
C TYR A 172 -17.31 -17.66 -2.16
N TYR A 173 -17.42 -18.99 -2.22
CA TYR A 173 -16.39 -19.81 -2.87
C TYR A 173 -16.54 -19.87 -4.38
N THR A 174 -17.75 -19.77 -4.92
CA THR A 174 -17.96 -19.66 -6.36
C THR A 174 -17.34 -18.37 -6.91
N ASP A 175 -17.54 -17.24 -6.21
CA ASP A 175 -16.92 -15.97 -6.53
C ASP A 175 -15.37 -16.04 -6.47
N LYS A 176 -14.83 -16.88 -5.59
CA LYS A 176 -13.38 -17.17 -5.50
C LYS A 176 -12.87 -18.25 -6.50
N GLY A 177 -13.73 -18.71 -7.42
CA GLY A 177 -13.36 -19.61 -8.52
C GLY A 177 -13.44 -21.11 -8.22
N TYR A 178 -14.18 -21.51 -7.18
CA TYR A 178 -14.45 -22.93 -6.89
C TYR A 178 -15.83 -23.31 -7.44
N LYS A 179 -15.89 -23.92 -8.64
CA LYS A 179 -17.17 -24.29 -9.26
C LYS A 179 -17.82 -25.53 -8.65
N ASN A 180 -17.06 -26.47 -8.12
CA ASN A 180 -17.56 -27.75 -7.61
C ASN A 180 -17.59 -27.79 -6.08
N ILE A 181 -18.02 -26.69 -5.49
CA ILE A 181 -18.17 -26.62 -4.03
C ILE A 181 -19.37 -27.43 -3.57
N SER A 182 -19.21 -28.19 -2.51
CA SER A 182 -20.31 -28.80 -1.76
C SER A 182 -20.25 -28.40 -0.29
N VAL A 183 -21.41 -28.04 0.25
CA VAL A 183 -21.56 -27.64 1.65
C VAL A 183 -22.57 -28.51 2.30
N ARG A 184 -22.17 -29.28 3.32
CA ARG A 184 -23.06 -30.09 4.15
C ARG A 184 -23.13 -29.47 5.54
N VAL A 185 -24.29 -29.36 6.11
CA VAL A 185 -24.51 -28.89 7.47
C VAL A 185 -24.97 -30.03 8.37
N GLU A 186 -24.35 -30.13 9.54
CA GLU A 186 -24.79 -31.02 10.62
C GLU A 186 -25.21 -30.18 11.81
N GLU A 187 -26.32 -30.60 12.42
CA GLU A 187 -26.90 -29.97 13.60
C GLU A 187 -26.79 -30.92 14.77
N GLN A 188 -26.24 -30.47 15.88
CA GLN A 188 -26.07 -31.25 17.11
C GLN A 188 -26.45 -30.39 18.33
N PRO A 189 -27.09 -31.00 19.38
CA PRO A 189 -27.37 -30.28 20.62
C PRO A 189 -26.10 -29.62 21.20
N ASP A 190 -26.21 -28.38 21.63
CA ASP A 190 -25.12 -27.68 22.31
C ASP A 190 -25.32 -27.79 23.85
N PRO A 191 -24.54 -28.59 24.56
CA PRO A 191 -24.71 -28.77 26.01
C PRO A 191 -24.37 -27.53 26.83
N SER A 192 -23.73 -26.53 26.22
CA SER A 192 -23.36 -25.29 26.91
C SER A 192 -24.50 -24.28 27.06
N MET A 193 -25.57 -24.43 26.32
CA MET A 193 -26.74 -23.54 26.35
C MET A 193 -28.03 -24.33 26.24
N VAL A 194 -28.99 -24.03 27.08
CA VAL A 194 -30.28 -24.67 27.10
C VAL A 194 -31.10 -24.37 25.85
N ASN A 195 -31.74 -25.36 25.25
CA ASN A 195 -32.48 -25.28 23.97
C ASN A 195 -31.67 -24.69 22.81
N SER A 196 -30.43 -25.09 22.71
CA SER A 196 -29.55 -24.62 21.63
C SER A 196 -28.92 -25.78 20.91
N ASN A 197 -28.72 -25.58 19.61
CA ASN A 197 -27.98 -26.50 18.75
C ASN A 197 -26.77 -25.78 18.13
N SER A 198 -25.71 -26.53 17.92
CA SER A 198 -24.56 -26.13 17.19
C SER A 198 -24.65 -26.53 15.73
N LEU A 199 -24.26 -25.66 14.82
CA LEU A 199 -24.19 -25.96 13.38
C LEU A 199 -22.74 -26.16 12.94
N THR A 200 -22.45 -27.29 12.33
CA THR A 200 -21.14 -27.58 11.73
C THR A 200 -21.27 -27.65 10.22
N PHE A 201 -20.64 -26.73 9.52
CA PHE A 201 -20.61 -26.69 8.07
C PHE A 201 -19.36 -27.40 7.55
N TYR A 202 -19.55 -28.54 6.87
CA TYR A 202 -18.48 -29.25 6.18
C TYR A 202 -18.39 -28.75 4.75
N ILE A 203 -17.27 -28.09 4.43
CA ILE A 203 -17.07 -27.43 3.15
C ILE A 203 -16.02 -28.19 2.36
N ASN A 204 -16.43 -28.78 1.26
CA ASN A 204 -15.55 -29.35 0.27
C ASN A 204 -15.47 -28.41 -0.93
N LYS A 205 -14.36 -27.71 -1.05
CA LYS A 205 -14.16 -26.67 -2.07
C LYS A 205 -13.95 -27.21 -3.48
N GLY A 206 -13.49 -28.44 -3.61
CA GLY A 206 -13.02 -28.95 -4.90
C GLY A 206 -11.78 -28.23 -5.43
N ALA A 207 -11.49 -28.37 -6.70
CA ALA A 207 -10.37 -27.71 -7.39
C ALA A 207 -10.77 -26.30 -7.85
N LYS A 208 -9.82 -25.37 -7.83
CA LYS A 208 -10.00 -24.05 -8.46
C LYS A 208 -9.99 -24.16 -9.96
N VAL A 209 -10.90 -23.44 -10.59
CA VAL A 209 -10.91 -23.30 -12.03
C VAL A 209 -9.90 -22.24 -12.44
N HIS A 210 -9.03 -22.57 -13.37
CA HIS A 210 -8.04 -21.68 -13.96
C HIS A 210 -8.48 -21.24 -15.34
N ILE A 211 -8.04 -20.05 -15.75
CA ILE A 211 -8.28 -19.51 -17.08
C ILE A 211 -7.13 -19.96 -17.97
N ASP A 212 -7.48 -20.71 -19.00
CA ASP A 212 -6.53 -21.19 -20.00
C ASP A 212 -6.21 -20.10 -21.00
N GLU A 213 -7.23 -19.47 -21.55
CA GLU A 213 -7.15 -18.48 -22.61
C GLU A 213 -8.30 -17.48 -22.53
N VAL A 214 -8.04 -16.24 -22.95
CA VAL A 214 -9.03 -15.20 -23.17
C VAL A 214 -8.99 -14.80 -24.63
N GLY A 215 -10.08 -15.02 -25.38
CA GLY A 215 -10.21 -14.66 -26.79
C GLY A 215 -11.03 -13.39 -26.98
N PHE A 216 -10.68 -12.58 -27.98
CA PHE A 216 -11.47 -11.44 -28.42
C PHE A 216 -11.82 -11.59 -29.90
N TYR A 217 -13.06 -11.30 -30.26
CA TYR A 217 -13.60 -11.45 -31.60
C TYR A 217 -14.35 -10.19 -32.02
N GLY A 218 -14.18 -9.76 -33.27
CA GLY A 218 -14.78 -8.53 -33.78
C GLY A 218 -14.03 -7.23 -33.45
N ASN A 219 -12.87 -7.33 -32.82
CA ASN A 219 -11.97 -6.22 -32.50
C ASN A 219 -11.03 -5.92 -33.69
N GLU A 220 -11.48 -5.11 -34.64
CA GLU A 220 -10.71 -4.78 -35.85
C GLU A 220 -9.62 -3.72 -35.61
N ASN A 221 -9.92 -2.72 -34.80
CA ASN A 221 -9.07 -1.54 -34.57
C ASN A 221 -8.14 -1.68 -33.35
N ILE A 222 -8.52 -2.49 -32.37
CA ILE A 222 -7.75 -2.66 -31.15
C ILE A 222 -7.26 -4.11 -31.04
N SER A 223 -5.96 -4.29 -30.87
CA SER A 223 -5.36 -5.61 -30.76
C SER A 223 -5.71 -6.33 -29.45
N ASP A 224 -5.84 -7.65 -29.52
CA ASP A 224 -6.12 -8.54 -28.37
C ASP A 224 -5.20 -8.30 -27.19
N LEU A 225 -3.90 -8.10 -27.42
CA LEU A 225 -2.94 -7.83 -26.35
C LEU A 225 -3.28 -6.55 -25.55
N LYS A 226 -3.81 -5.52 -26.21
CA LYS A 226 -4.24 -4.29 -25.52
C LYS A 226 -5.48 -4.53 -24.69
N LEU A 227 -6.42 -5.34 -25.18
CA LEU A 227 -7.64 -5.73 -24.49
C LEU A 227 -7.32 -6.67 -23.31
N LYS A 228 -6.51 -7.71 -23.55
CA LYS A 228 -6.01 -8.61 -22.48
C LYS A 228 -5.31 -7.88 -21.33
N LYS A 229 -4.64 -6.75 -21.60
CA LYS A 229 -4.04 -5.88 -20.57
C LYS A 229 -5.05 -5.19 -19.67
N GLN A 230 -6.26 -4.95 -20.16
CA GLN A 230 -7.35 -4.36 -19.36
C GLN A 230 -7.96 -5.38 -18.40
N MET A 231 -7.95 -6.66 -18.76
CA MET A 231 -8.47 -7.75 -17.94
C MET A 231 -7.49 -8.14 -16.82
N LYS A 232 -7.38 -7.29 -15.81
CA LYS A 232 -6.39 -7.45 -14.72
C LYS A 232 -6.77 -8.54 -13.72
N GLY A 233 -8.06 -8.77 -13.50
CA GLY A 233 -8.61 -9.79 -12.62
C GLY A 233 -8.73 -11.15 -13.31
N THR A 234 -8.86 -11.15 -14.65
CA THR A 234 -9.10 -12.30 -15.49
C THR A 234 -7.88 -12.56 -16.38
N LYS A 235 -6.83 -13.15 -15.79
CA LYS A 235 -5.56 -13.40 -16.48
C LYS A 235 -5.43 -14.86 -16.90
N GLU A 236 -4.85 -15.07 -18.07
CA GLU A 236 -4.52 -16.38 -18.59
C GLU A 236 -3.41 -17.08 -17.78
N MET A 237 -3.44 -18.41 -17.78
CA MET A 237 -2.46 -19.24 -17.07
C MET A 237 -1.03 -19.03 -17.59
N THR A 238 -0.05 -19.23 -16.72
CA THR A 238 1.37 -19.27 -17.13
C THR A 238 1.61 -20.45 -18.05
N LYS A 239 2.04 -20.18 -19.28
CA LYS A 239 2.29 -21.19 -20.30
C LYS A 239 3.56 -20.89 -21.09
N LEU A 240 4.26 -21.97 -21.42
CA LEU A 240 5.29 -22.01 -22.45
C LEU A 240 4.81 -23.02 -23.49
N GLU A 241 4.33 -22.57 -24.62
CA GLU A 241 3.81 -23.42 -25.70
C GLU A 241 4.48 -23.05 -27.01
N LEU A 242 5.04 -24.10 -27.67
CA LEU A 242 5.46 -24.04 -29.05
C LEU A 242 4.30 -24.59 -29.90
N HIS A 243 3.87 -23.84 -30.91
CA HIS A 243 2.75 -24.19 -31.78
C HIS A 243 1.44 -24.43 -31.01
N PRO A 244 0.83 -23.37 -30.42
CA PRO A 244 -0.44 -23.51 -29.73
C PRO A 244 -1.51 -24.06 -30.67
N SER A 245 -2.24 -25.08 -30.22
CA SER A 245 -3.33 -25.66 -30.99
C SER A 245 -4.49 -24.68 -31.08
N GLU A 246 -4.99 -24.44 -32.30
CA GLU A 246 -6.17 -23.59 -32.52
C GLU A 246 -7.43 -24.39 -32.18
N GLU A 247 -8.02 -24.15 -31.04
CA GLU A 247 -9.40 -24.52 -30.78
C GLU A 247 -10.29 -23.45 -31.40
N VAL A 248 -11.18 -23.86 -32.32
CA VAL A 248 -12.12 -22.94 -32.96
C VAL A 248 -13.13 -22.44 -31.93
N SER A 249 -13.18 -21.12 -31.70
CA SER A 249 -14.17 -20.48 -30.86
C SER A 249 -15.57 -20.53 -31.49
N PRO A 250 -16.66 -20.49 -30.68
CA PRO A 250 -18.01 -20.27 -31.20
C PRO A 250 -18.15 -18.98 -32.02
N TYR A 251 -17.26 -18.01 -31.83
CA TYR A 251 -17.29 -16.71 -32.50
C TYR A 251 -16.40 -16.58 -33.74
N GLY A 252 -15.68 -17.64 -34.12
CA GLY A 252 -14.84 -17.68 -35.31
C GLY A 252 -13.35 -17.90 -35.02
N LYS A 253 -12.50 -17.47 -35.97
CA LYS A 253 -11.02 -17.55 -35.84
C LYS A 253 -10.45 -16.22 -35.40
N GLU A 254 -9.45 -16.24 -34.50
CA GLU A 254 -8.68 -15.05 -34.13
C GLU A 254 -7.96 -14.45 -35.37
N LYS A 255 -7.91 -13.10 -35.43
CA LYS A 255 -7.19 -12.39 -36.51
C LYS A 255 -5.69 -12.56 -36.29
N LYS A 256 -5.00 -13.16 -37.26
CA LYS A 256 -3.53 -13.29 -37.23
C LYS A 256 -2.90 -12.16 -38.02
N THR A 257 -1.88 -11.53 -37.45
CA THR A 257 -1.05 -10.55 -38.19
C THR A 257 -0.17 -11.30 -39.19
N THR A 258 -0.28 -10.97 -40.47
CA THR A 258 0.57 -11.57 -41.49
C THR A 258 1.99 -11.00 -41.46
N PHE A 259 2.98 -11.73 -41.97
CA PHE A 259 4.37 -11.26 -42.03
C PHE A 259 4.50 -9.94 -42.83
N SER A 260 3.72 -9.82 -43.91
CA SER A 260 3.66 -8.60 -44.74
C SER A 260 3.17 -7.39 -43.94
N GLU A 261 2.10 -7.54 -43.17
CA GLU A 261 1.57 -6.49 -42.27
C GLU A 261 2.58 -6.12 -41.17
N TYR A 262 3.25 -7.14 -40.58
CA TYR A 262 4.25 -6.92 -39.56
C TYR A 262 5.44 -6.08 -40.07
N VAL A 263 5.95 -6.37 -41.26
CA VAL A 263 7.06 -5.62 -41.88
C VAL A 263 6.60 -4.22 -42.32
N LYS A 264 5.42 -4.11 -42.96
CA LYS A 264 4.85 -2.83 -43.42
C LYS A 264 4.64 -1.85 -42.28
N ASP A 265 4.26 -2.37 -41.13
CA ASP A 265 3.99 -1.58 -39.91
C ASP A 265 5.25 -1.30 -39.08
N TRP A 266 6.46 -1.61 -39.58
CA TRP A 266 7.73 -1.50 -38.82
C TRP A 266 7.66 -2.25 -37.48
N GLY A 267 7.01 -3.41 -37.46
CA GLY A 267 6.76 -4.20 -36.27
C GLY A 267 8.02 -4.57 -35.50
N PHE A 268 9.16 -4.78 -36.18
CA PHE A 268 10.45 -5.11 -35.60
C PHE A 268 11.05 -4.02 -34.68
N LEU A 269 10.58 -2.77 -34.81
CA LEU A 269 10.95 -1.68 -33.90
C LEU A 269 10.06 -1.60 -32.65
N SER A 270 9.02 -2.42 -32.56
CA SER A 270 8.06 -2.44 -31.45
C SER A 270 7.98 -3.81 -30.81
N PHE A 271 8.42 -3.90 -29.55
CA PHE A 271 8.31 -5.14 -28.76
C PHE A 271 6.87 -5.67 -28.69
N SER A 272 5.88 -4.80 -28.62
CA SER A 272 4.46 -5.17 -28.60
C SER A 272 3.99 -5.79 -29.93
N LYS A 273 4.37 -5.21 -31.07
CA LYS A 273 4.00 -5.73 -32.41
C LYS A 273 4.73 -7.03 -32.70
N THR A 274 6.01 -7.14 -32.31
CA THR A 274 6.79 -8.39 -32.42
C THR A 274 6.16 -9.50 -31.58
N LYS A 275 5.73 -9.18 -30.36
CA LYS A 275 5.03 -10.14 -29.52
C LYS A 275 3.70 -10.60 -30.12
N ASN A 276 2.90 -9.69 -30.67
CA ASN A 276 1.65 -10.04 -31.37
C ASN A 276 1.89 -10.96 -32.59
N PHE A 277 2.93 -10.68 -33.35
CA PHE A 277 3.30 -11.49 -34.50
C PHE A 277 3.76 -12.89 -34.08
N LEU A 278 4.49 -13.02 -32.97
CA LEU A 278 5.01 -14.28 -32.47
C LEU A 278 3.98 -15.11 -31.66
N ASP A 279 2.95 -14.50 -31.10
CA ASP A 279 1.98 -15.14 -30.20
C ASP A 279 1.30 -16.40 -30.80
N PRO A 280 0.94 -16.46 -32.12
CA PRO A 280 0.43 -17.67 -32.75
C PRO A 280 1.42 -18.82 -32.87
N TYR A 281 2.72 -18.52 -32.84
CA TYR A 281 3.81 -19.50 -33.00
C TYR A 281 4.50 -19.85 -31.69
N PHE A 282 4.57 -18.89 -30.78
CA PHE A 282 5.29 -19.01 -29.51
C PHE A 282 4.61 -18.19 -28.42
N ARG A 283 3.98 -18.86 -27.46
CA ARG A 283 3.34 -18.21 -26.31
C ARG A 283 4.20 -18.33 -25.06
N PHE A 284 4.68 -17.20 -24.55
CA PHE A 284 5.48 -17.11 -23.33
C PHE A 284 4.81 -16.18 -22.31
N LYS A 285 4.25 -16.76 -21.25
CA LYS A 285 3.60 -16.03 -20.16
C LYS A 285 4.16 -16.51 -18.83
N LEU A 286 4.81 -15.61 -18.08
CA LEU A 286 5.35 -15.86 -16.75
C LEU A 286 4.55 -15.12 -15.67
N PHE A 287 4.44 -15.75 -14.49
CA PHE A 287 3.94 -15.16 -13.27
C PHE A 287 2.52 -14.60 -13.34
N SER A 288 1.58 -15.26 -13.98
CA SER A 288 0.18 -14.84 -13.99
C SER A 288 -0.68 -15.66 -13.03
N SER A 289 -1.52 -14.99 -12.24
CA SER A 289 -2.55 -15.64 -11.43
C SER A 289 -3.78 -15.85 -12.30
N SER A 290 -4.02 -17.08 -12.72
CA SER A 290 -5.06 -17.48 -13.70
C SER A 290 -6.38 -17.92 -13.07
N LYS A 291 -6.65 -17.55 -11.81
CA LYS A 291 -7.87 -17.99 -11.11
C LYS A 291 -9.08 -17.25 -11.64
N TYR A 292 -10.13 -17.97 -12.00
CA TYR A 292 -11.39 -17.38 -12.40
C TYR A 292 -12.15 -16.84 -11.18
N ASP A 293 -12.63 -15.61 -11.30
CA ASP A 293 -13.43 -14.91 -10.30
C ASP A 293 -14.51 -14.12 -11.06
N GLN A 294 -15.75 -14.50 -10.90
CA GLN A 294 -16.89 -13.94 -11.65
C GLN A 294 -17.01 -12.43 -11.47
N LYS A 295 -16.86 -11.93 -10.23
CA LYS A 295 -16.96 -10.50 -9.96
C LYS A 295 -15.88 -9.70 -10.68
N LYS A 296 -14.63 -10.19 -10.62
CA LYS A 296 -13.52 -9.56 -11.33
C LYS A 296 -13.66 -9.64 -12.85
N TYR A 297 -14.27 -10.71 -13.34
CA TYR A 297 -14.54 -10.82 -14.76
C TYR A 297 -15.53 -9.76 -15.24
N GLU A 298 -16.62 -9.51 -14.49
CA GLU A 298 -17.55 -8.42 -14.82
C GLU A 298 -16.86 -7.05 -14.76
N GLU A 299 -16.09 -6.78 -13.71
CA GLU A 299 -15.30 -5.55 -13.61
C GLU A 299 -14.30 -5.39 -14.78
N ASP A 300 -13.73 -6.47 -15.26
CA ASP A 300 -12.79 -6.46 -16.37
C ASP A 300 -13.48 -6.22 -17.72
N LYS A 301 -14.71 -6.73 -17.92
CA LYS A 301 -15.53 -6.39 -19.09
C LYS A 301 -15.80 -4.87 -19.18
N GLU A 302 -16.16 -4.27 -18.04
CA GLU A 302 -16.34 -2.82 -17.97
C GLU A 302 -15.05 -2.06 -18.32
N LYS A 303 -13.90 -2.52 -17.86
CA LYS A 303 -12.60 -1.90 -18.19
C LYS A 303 -12.25 -2.03 -19.67
N VAL A 304 -12.64 -3.13 -20.31
CA VAL A 304 -12.48 -3.30 -21.76
C VAL A 304 -13.30 -2.24 -22.49
N LEU A 305 -14.58 -2.04 -22.13
CA LEU A 305 -15.43 -1.03 -22.72
C LEU A 305 -14.92 0.40 -22.43
N GLN A 306 -14.49 0.69 -21.19
CA GLN A 306 -13.86 1.97 -20.84
C GLN A 306 -12.62 2.24 -21.71
N TYR A 307 -11.83 1.20 -21.99
CA TYR A 307 -10.67 1.33 -22.87
C TYR A 307 -11.07 1.67 -24.30
N TYR A 308 -12.12 1.03 -24.85
CA TYR A 308 -12.67 1.40 -26.15
C TYR A 308 -13.17 2.85 -26.18
N ASN A 309 -13.91 3.25 -25.17
CA ASN A 309 -14.38 4.63 -25.01
C ASN A 309 -13.21 5.63 -24.94
N SER A 310 -12.10 5.25 -24.26
CA SER A 310 -10.91 6.10 -24.20
C SER A 310 -10.16 6.24 -25.52
N MET A 311 -10.44 5.37 -26.49
CA MET A 311 -9.87 5.37 -27.83
C MET A 311 -10.80 5.96 -28.89
N GLY A 312 -11.95 6.49 -28.47
CA GLY A 312 -12.94 7.15 -29.34
C GLY A 312 -14.10 6.25 -29.78
N PHE A 313 -14.12 5.00 -29.39
CA PHE A 313 -15.20 4.07 -29.75
C PHE A 313 -16.31 4.15 -28.70
N ARG A 314 -17.14 5.21 -28.80
CA ARG A 314 -18.21 5.49 -27.83
C ARG A 314 -19.24 4.36 -27.74
N ASP A 315 -19.63 3.83 -28.91
CA ASP A 315 -20.72 2.87 -29.06
C ASP A 315 -20.23 1.40 -28.97
N ALA A 316 -18.99 1.18 -28.53
CA ALA A 316 -18.45 -0.17 -28.37
C ALA A 316 -19.23 -0.97 -27.33
N ILE A 317 -19.65 -2.17 -27.70
CA ILE A 317 -20.39 -3.08 -26.83
C ILE A 317 -19.82 -4.50 -26.88
N ILE A 318 -19.96 -5.23 -25.78
CA ILE A 318 -19.74 -6.67 -25.74
C ILE A 318 -21.07 -7.34 -26.06
N VAL A 319 -21.18 -7.86 -27.29
CA VAL A 319 -22.42 -8.48 -27.80
C VAL A 319 -22.70 -9.83 -27.16
N ALA A 320 -21.64 -10.60 -26.92
CA ALA A 320 -21.72 -11.90 -26.31
C ALA A 320 -20.43 -12.26 -25.57
N ASP A 321 -20.55 -13.03 -24.51
CA ASP A 321 -19.42 -13.65 -23.83
C ASP A 321 -19.75 -15.13 -23.53
N THR A 322 -18.74 -15.98 -23.61
CA THR A 322 -18.91 -17.41 -23.40
C THR A 322 -17.72 -17.98 -22.61
N ASN A 323 -18.07 -18.80 -21.62
CA ASN A 323 -17.11 -19.50 -20.78
C ASN A 323 -17.28 -21.00 -20.98
N TYR A 324 -16.27 -21.71 -21.50
CA TYR A 324 -16.34 -23.14 -21.73
C TYR A 324 -15.04 -23.85 -21.34
N PRO A 325 -15.07 -25.15 -21.00
CA PRO A 325 -13.89 -25.91 -20.64
C PRO A 325 -13.03 -26.16 -21.87
N SER A 326 -11.72 -25.94 -21.75
CA SER A 326 -10.73 -26.32 -22.75
C SER A 326 -10.64 -27.84 -22.87
N LYS A 327 -10.62 -28.36 -24.09
CA LYS A 327 -10.51 -29.81 -24.38
C LYS A 327 -9.18 -30.41 -23.89
N LYS A 328 -8.14 -29.59 -23.75
CA LYS A 328 -6.78 -30.05 -23.44
C LYS A 328 -6.56 -30.35 -21.96
N ASN A 329 -7.15 -29.58 -21.04
CA ASN A 329 -6.86 -29.66 -19.60
C ASN A 329 -8.04 -29.38 -18.68
N GLY A 330 -9.26 -29.20 -19.23
CA GLY A 330 -10.47 -28.88 -18.45
C GLY A 330 -10.49 -27.49 -17.80
N ASN A 331 -9.47 -26.66 -18.04
CA ASN A 331 -9.46 -25.25 -17.62
C ASN A 331 -10.45 -24.42 -18.44
N LEU A 332 -10.75 -23.23 -17.99
CA LEU A 332 -11.76 -22.37 -18.59
C LEU A 332 -11.16 -21.53 -19.73
N LYS A 333 -11.79 -21.57 -20.90
CA LYS A 333 -11.62 -20.56 -21.94
C LYS A 333 -12.72 -19.51 -21.82
N VAL A 334 -12.35 -18.25 -22.04
CA VAL A 334 -13.24 -17.09 -21.96
C VAL A 334 -13.15 -16.34 -23.27
N ASP A 335 -14.23 -16.32 -24.03
CA ASP A 335 -14.29 -15.64 -25.32
C ASP A 335 -15.31 -14.50 -25.26
N LEU A 336 -14.90 -13.32 -25.74
CA LEU A 336 -15.72 -12.11 -25.81
C LEU A 336 -15.91 -11.70 -27.28
N LYS A 337 -17.15 -11.49 -27.70
CA LYS A 337 -17.48 -10.91 -28.99
C LYS A 337 -17.79 -9.43 -28.82
N ILE A 338 -17.02 -8.58 -29.50
CA ILE A 338 -17.10 -7.12 -29.42
C ILE A 338 -17.60 -6.57 -30.74
N GLU A 339 -18.44 -5.56 -30.66
CA GLU A 339 -18.79 -4.68 -31.76
C GLU A 339 -18.24 -3.31 -31.43
N GLU A 340 -17.21 -2.86 -32.19
CA GLU A 340 -16.44 -1.64 -31.85
C GLU A 340 -17.23 -0.36 -32.17
N GLY A 341 -18.12 -0.39 -33.15
CA GLY A 341 -18.80 0.80 -33.64
C GLY A 341 -17.86 1.75 -34.38
N ARG A 342 -18.29 3.00 -34.51
CA ARG A 342 -17.51 4.06 -35.15
C ARG A 342 -16.61 4.76 -34.16
N ARG A 343 -15.53 5.36 -34.71
CA ARG A 343 -14.62 6.17 -33.91
C ARG A 343 -15.07 7.63 -33.98
N TYR A 344 -15.31 8.22 -32.79
CA TYR A 344 -15.76 9.60 -32.66
C TYR A 344 -14.65 10.57 -32.32
N TYR A 345 -14.87 11.85 -32.64
CA TYR A 345 -13.98 12.97 -32.38
C TYR A 345 -14.75 14.10 -31.69
N PHE A 346 -14.04 14.93 -30.91
CA PHE A 346 -14.63 16.12 -30.32
C PHE A 346 -14.94 17.16 -31.41
N GLY A 347 -16.14 17.69 -31.41
CA GLY A 347 -16.59 18.80 -32.22
C GLY A 347 -16.36 20.13 -31.52
N ASN A 348 -17.36 21.03 -31.66
CA ASN A 348 -17.33 22.32 -30.98
C ASN A 348 -17.63 22.13 -29.47
N ILE A 349 -16.86 22.84 -28.64
CA ILE A 349 -17.08 22.88 -27.18
C ILE A 349 -17.46 24.31 -26.82
N THR A 350 -18.65 24.47 -26.27
CA THR A 350 -19.20 25.75 -25.82
C THR A 350 -19.44 25.75 -24.33
N TRP A 351 -19.38 26.91 -23.70
CA TRP A 351 -19.56 27.07 -22.28
C TRP A 351 -20.83 27.88 -21.99
N LYS A 352 -21.53 27.52 -20.93
CA LYS A 352 -22.74 28.22 -20.49
C LYS A 352 -22.80 28.31 -18.97
N GLY A 353 -23.06 29.50 -18.46
CA GLY A 353 -23.17 29.74 -17.00
C GLY A 353 -21.87 30.10 -16.31
N ASN A 354 -20.79 30.37 -17.07
CA ASN A 354 -19.48 30.75 -16.55
C ASN A 354 -19.32 32.27 -16.45
N SER A 355 -19.92 32.88 -15.41
CA SER A 355 -19.84 34.34 -15.23
C SER A 355 -18.47 34.79 -14.69
N LYS A 356 -17.80 33.96 -13.90
CA LYS A 356 -16.52 34.31 -13.23
C LYS A 356 -15.32 34.22 -14.15
N TYR A 357 -15.23 33.18 -14.98
CA TYR A 357 -14.06 32.91 -15.80
C TYR A 357 -14.43 32.88 -17.30
N LYS A 358 -13.57 33.46 -18.13
CA LYS A 358 -13.75 33.51 -19.59
C LYS A 358 -13.56 32.14 -20.23
N ASP A 359 -14.27 31.87 -21.31
CA ASP A 359 -14.16 30.65 -22.12
C ASP A 359 -12.73 30.33 -22.53
N SER A 360 -11.93 31.35 -22.85
CA SER A 360 -10.54 31.17 -23.25
C SER A 360 -9.68 30.50 -22.15
N LEU A 361 -9.89 30.88 -20.89
CA LEU A 361 -9.20 30.27 -19.75
C LEU A 361 -9.70 28.85 -19.51
N LEU A 362 -11.02 28.64 -19.56
CA LEU A 362 -11.63 27.33 -19.36
C LEU A 362 -11.19 26.33 -20.45
N ASN A 363 -11.14 26.78 -21.72
CA ASN A 363 -10.61 25.98 -22.84
C ASN A 363 -9.12 25.63 -22.67
N MET A 364 -8.31 26.56 -22.14
CA MET A 364 -6.90 26.31 -21.86
C MET A 364 -6.73 25.21 -20.81
N ILE A 365 -7.53 25.23 -19.74
CA ILE A 365 -7.50 24.21 -18.65
C ILE A 365 -8.06 22.89 -19.16
N LEU A 366 -9.16 22.92 -19.90
CA LEU A 366 -9.77 21.74 -20.50
C LEU A 366 -8.77 21.01 -21.41
N GLY A 367 -8.03 21.76 -22.24
CA GLY A 367 -6.96 21.23 -23.08
C GLY A 367 -7.46 20.24 -24.14
N ILE A 368 -8.74 20.25 -24.48
CA ILE A 368 -9.38 19.44 -25.53
C ILE A 368 -9.72 20.36 -26.70
N ARG A 369 -9.38 19.93 -27.90
CA ARG A 369 -9.60 20.71 -29.13
C ARG A 369 -10.55 19.99 -30.09
N LYS A 370 -11.21 20.74 -30.95
CA LYS A 370 -11.99 20.18 -32.06
C LYS A 370 -11.09 19.28 -32.92
N GLY A 371 -11.55 18.06 -33.20
CA GLY A 371 -10.83 17.03 -33.94
C GLY A 371 -9.97 16.12 -33.10
N ASP A 372 -9.84 16.35 -31.78
CA ASP A 372 -9.23 15.37 -30.86
C ASP A 372 -10.10 14.11 -30.76
N ILE A 373 -9.47 12.98 -30.52
CA ILE A 373 -10.21 11.72 -30.35
C ILE A 373 -11.14 11.85 -29.15
N TYR A 374 -12.42 11.49 -29.34
CA TYR A 374 -13.41 11.50 -28.27
C TYR A 374 -13.01 10.60 -27.12
N ASN A 375 -12.97 11.15 -25.91
CA ASN A 375 -12.64 10.42 -24.72
C ASN A 375 -13.38 11.05 -23.52
N ILE A 376 -14.49 10.42 -23.13
CA ILE A 376 -15.35 10.89 -22.04
C ILE A 376 -14.63 10.88 -20.67
N GLU A 377 -13.72 9.92 -20.46
CA GLU A 377 -12.94 9.85 -19.21
C GLU A 377 -11.99 11.06 -19.09
N THR A 378 -11.33 11.41 -20.19
CA THR A 378 -10.47 12.60 -20.25
C THR A 378 -11.28 13.88 -20.06
N LEU A 379 -12.43 14.00 -20.69
CA LEU A 379 -13.34 15.13 -20.52
C LEU A 379 -13.76 15.27 -19.04
N ASN A 380 -14.28 14.21 -18.45
CA ASN A 380 -14.71 14.20 -17.05
C ASN A 380 -13.55 14.50 -16.08
N LYS A 381 -12.36 13.99 -16.35
CA LYS A 381 -11.16 14.29 -15.56
C LYS A 381 -10.77 15.77 -15.66
N ARG A 382 -10.78 16.34 -16.86
CA ARG A 382 -10.43 17.76 -17.09
C ARG A 382 -11.49 18.72 -16.55
N LEU A 383 -12.74 18.30 -16.52
CA LEU A 383 -13.80 19.04 -15.86
C LEU A 383 -13.76 18.93 -14.33
N GLY A 384 -13.07 17.90 -13.79
CA GLY A 384 -12.97 17.67 -12.37
C GLY A 384 -14.14 16.87 -11.76
N LYS A 385 -14.94 16.16 -12.57
CA LYS A 385 -15.97 15.23 -12.09
C LYS A 385 -15.37 14.03 -11.36
N GLN A 386 -14.16 13.65 -11.69
CA GLN A 386 -13.35 12.69 -10.94
C GLN A 386 -12.29 13.47 -10.17
N MET A 387 -12.32 13.41 -8.83
CA MET A 387 -11.33 14.09 -8.00
C MET A 387 -9.91 13.65 -8.40
N SER A 388 -9.16 14.54 -9.01
CA SER A 388 -7.75 14.40 -9.30
C SER A 388 -6.94 14.99 -8.15
N GLN A 389 -5.96 14.25 -7.64
CA GLN A 389 -5.04 14.75 -6.61
C GLN A 389 -4.07 15.82 -7.15
N ASP A 390 -3.95 15.92 -8.47
CA ASP A 390 -2.95 16.79 -9.12
C ASP A 390 -3.45 18.24 -9.27
N GLY A 391 -4.75 18.52 -9.06
CA GLY A 391 -5.34 19.81 -9.36
C GLY A 391 -5.32 20.12 -10.88
N GLY A 392 -5.60 21.34 -11.27
CA GLY A 392 -5.51 21.78 -12.68
C GLY A 392 -6.68 21.34 -13.56
N ASP A 393 -7.81 21.01 -12.95
CA ASP A 393 -9.09 20.81 -13.62
C ASP A 393 -10.01 22.04 -13.44
N VAL A 394 -11.09 22.10 -14.21
CA VAL A 394 -12.04 23.23 -14.17
C VAL A 394 -12.70 23.35 -12.80
N SER A 395 -13.11 22.26 -12.17
CA SER A 395 -13.69 22.29 -10.83
C SER A 395 -12.69 22.78 -9.78
N ALA A 396 -11.42 22.42 -9.90
CA ALA A 396 -10.39 22.90 -8.98
C ALA A 396 -10.22 24.43 -9.07
N LEU A 397 -10.24 25.00 -10.27
CA LEU A 397 -10.15 26.44 -10.47
C LEU A 397 -11.24 27.22 -9.69
N TYR A 398 -12.48 26.73 -9.77
CA TYR A 398 -13.59 27.35 -9.04
C TYR A 398 -13.55 27.07 -7.53
N MET A 399 -13.28 25.82 -7.14
CA MET A 399 -13.25 25.40 -5.75
C MET A 399 -12.09 26.05 -4.97
N ASP A 400 -10.98 26.39 -5.65
CA ASP A 400 -9.86 27.09 -5.02
C ASP A 400 -10.15 28.59 -4.77
N ASP A 401 -11.13 29.15 -5.46
CA ASP A 401 -11.66 30.49 -5.18
C ASP A 401 -12.94 30.48 -4.29
N GLY A 402 -13.20 29.38 -3.63
CA GLY A 402 -14.28 29.26 -2.66
C GLY A 402 -15.62 28.72 -3.17
N TYR A 403 -15.78 28.47 -4.47
CA TYR A 403 -17.03 28.00 -5.06
C TYR A 403 -17.26 26.49 -4.79
N LEU A 404 -17.53 26.15 -3.53
CA LEU A 404 -17.77 24.77 -3.10
C LEU A 404 -18.98 24.13 -3.77
N PHE A 405 -20.01 24.91 -4.03
CA PHE A 405 -21.27 24.46 -4.65
C PHE A 405 -21.21 24.41 -6.18
N PHE A 406 -20.03 24.57 -6.75
CA PHE A 406 -19.78 24.49 -8.17
C PHE A 406 -20.18 23.12 -8.73
N ASN A 407 -20.91 23.15 -9.83
CA ASN A 407 -21.23 21.95 -10.61
C ASN A 407 -21.00 22.19 -12.10
N VAL A 408 -20.55 21.16 -12.80
CA VAL A 408 -20.27 21.21 -14.24
C VAL A 408 -20.81 19.96 -14.91
N ASP A 409 -21.58 20.15 -16.01
CA ASP A 409 -22.19 19.09 -16.78
C ASP A 409 -21.86 19.23 -18.26
N PRO A 410 -21.09 18.29 -18.86
CA PRO A 410 -20.93 18.22 -20.30
C PRO A 410 -22.16 17.58 -20.93
N VAL A 411 -22.85 18.32 -21.78
CA VAL A 411 -24.03 17.85 -22.49
C VAL A 411 -23.67 17.70 -23.97
N GLU A 412 -23.91 16.54 -24.55
CA GLU A 412 -23.80 16.32 -25.99
C GLU A 412 -24.95 17.02 -26.67
N THR A 413 -24.67 17.96 -27.56
CA THR A 413 -25.68 18.78 -28.27
C THR A 413 -25.96 18.30 -29.66
N ALA A 414 -24.97 17.78 -30.39
CA ALA A 414 -25.11 17.25 -31.71
C ALA A 414 -24.10 16.15 -32.00
N VAL A 415 -24.50 15.14 -32.75
CA VAL A 415 -23.65 14.06 -33.24
C VAL A 415 -23.81 13.98 -34.74
N TYR A 416 -22.74 14.24 -35.48
CA TYR A 416 -22.75 14.24 -36.96
C TYR A 416 -21.37 13.88 -37.52
N ASN A 417 -21.35 13.12 -38.59
CA ASN A 417 -20.11 12.72 -39.29
C ASN A 417 -18.96 12.30 -38.34
N ASP A 418 -19.23 11.40 -37.38
CA ASP A 418 -18.30 10.93 -36.37
C ASP A 418 -17.76 12.03 -35.42
N THR A 419 -18.45 13.17 -35.35
CA THR A 419 -18.06 14.29 -34.49
C THR A 419 -19.17 14.58 -33.49
N ILE A 420 -18.79 14.88 -32.25
CA ILE A 420 -19.71 15.16 -31.13
C ILE A 420 -19.47 16.56 -30.60
N ASP A 421 -20.48 17.42 -30.72
CA ASP A 421 -20.47 18.76 -30.13
C ASP A 421 -20.93 18.73 -28.68
N HIS A 422 -20.29 19.54 -27.85
CA HIS A 422 -20.59 19.61 -26.40
C HIS A 422 -20.93 21.03 -25.96
N GLU A 423 -21.95 21.15 -25.13
CA GLU A 423 -22.23 22.35 -24.33
C GLU A 423 -21.88 22.02 -22.86
N ILE A 424 -20.87 22.67 -22.32
CA ILE A 424 -20.48 22.49 -20.94
C ILE A 424 -21.26 23.50 -20.10
N ARG A 425 -22.21 23.00 -19.30
CA ARG A 425 -23.06 23.76 -18.42
C ARG A 425 -22.45 23.90 -17.06
N ILE A 426 -22.22 25.12 -16.62
CA ILE A 426 -21.68 25.47 -15.33
C ILE A 426 -22.75 26.06 -14.44
N ARG A 427 -22.78 25.62 -13.20
CA ARG A 427 -23.47 26.28 -12.09
C ARG A 427 -22.41 26.66 -11.07
N GLU A 428 -22.11 27.96 -10.97
CA GLU A 428 -21.04 28.45 -10.11
C GLU A 428 -21.38 28.31 -8.64
N GLY A 429 -22.62 28.59 -8.27
CA GLY A 429 -23.08 28.62 -6.87
C GLY A 429 -22.51 29.79 -6.08
N SER A 430 -22.67 29.78 -4.77
CA SER A 430 -22.09 30.76 -3.83
C SER A 430 -20.70 30.33 -3.37
N GLN A 431 -19.87 31.31 -2.99
CA GLN A 431 -18.62 31.04 -2.29
C GLN A 431 -18.91 30.54 -0.86
N ALA A 432 -18.15 29.55 -0.39
CA ALA A 432 -18.24 29.03 0.95
C ALA A 432 -17.05 29.45 1.80
N THR A 433 -17.32 29.80 3.06
CA THR A 433 -16.32 30.12 4.07
C THR A 433 -16.25 28.98 5.09
N ILE A 434 -15.05 28.60 5.49
CA ILE A 434 -14.84 27.56 6.51
C ILE A 434 -15.31 28.08 7.86
N LYS A 435 -16.33 27.44 8.45
CA LYS A 435 -16.89 27.81 9.77
C LYS A 435 -16.15 27.08 10.89
N ASN A 436 -16.10 25.77 10.83
CA ASN A 436 -15.47 24.95 11.85
C ASN A 436 -14.50 23.92 11.22
N VAL A 437 -13.43 23.60 11.96
CA VAL A 437 -12.51 22.52 11.65
C VAL A 437 -12.46 21.56 12.83
N GLY A 438 -13.11 20.40 12.70
CA GLY A 438 -13.14 19.32 13.68
C GLY A 438 -12.02 18.32 13.46
N ILE A 439 -11.46 17.76 14.53
CA ILE A 439 -10.45 16.72 14.52
C ILE A 439 -10.92 15.61 15.45
N PHE A 440 -10.88 14.36 14.99
CA PHE A 440 -11.39 13.19 15.70
C PHE A 440 -10.46 12.00 15.52
N GLY A 441 -10.29 11.19 16.58
CA GLY A 441 -9.49 9.96 16.55
C GLY A 441 -7.99 10.18 16.78
N ASN A 442 -7.62 11.30 17.40
CA ASN A 442 -6.25 11.64 17.79
C ASN A 442 -6.05 11.42 19.31
N ASP A 443 -6.08 10.16 19.73
CA ASP A 443 -6.05 9.81 21.16
C ASP A 443 -4.69 10.10 21.82
N LYS A 444 -3.58 9.96 21.12
CA LYS A 444 -2.21 10.23 21.59
C LYS A 444 -1.68 11.57 21.10
N THR A 445 -1.96 11.93 19.86
CA THR A 445 -1.46 13.16 19.24
C THR A 445 -2.29 14.36 19.65
N LYS A 446 -1.65 15.37 20.20
CA LYS A 446 -2.34 16.58 20.63
C LYS A 446 -2.89 17.37 19.44
N ASP A 447 -4.04 17.98 19.64
CA ASP A 447 -4.79 18.73 18.63
C ASP A 447 -3.95 19.81 17.93
N HIS A 448 -3.12 20.54 18.67
CA HIS A 448 -2.27 21.59 18.10
C HIS A 448 -1.23 21.06 17.10
N VAL A 449 -0.82 19.79 17.23
CA VAL A 449 0.14 19.15 16.29
C VAL A 449 -0.53 18.94 14.93
N ILE A 450 -1.82 18.62 14.93
CA ILE A 450 -2.60 18.41 13.71
C ILE A 450 -2.96 19.77 13.11
N ARG A 451 -3.52 20.70 13.92
CA ARG A 451 -3.96 22.03 13.44
C ARG A 451 -2.87 22.83 12.77
N ARG A 452 -1.64 22.77 13.27
CA ARG A 452 -0.51 23.52 12.67
C ARG A 452 -0.12 23.03 11.28
N GLU A 453 -0.50 21.81 10.90
CA GLU A 453 -0.25 21.24 9.57
C GLU A 453 -1.40 21.51 8.59
N LEU A 454 -2.58 21.91 9.09
CA LEU A 454 -3.72 22.23 8.26
C LEU A 454 -3.53 23.59 7.56
N ARG A 455 -3.97 23.65 6.30
CA ARG A 455 -4.06 24.90 5.52
C ARG A 455 -5.47 25.49 5.53
N THR A 456 -6.43 24.71 6.04
CA THR A 456 -7.83 25.07 6.12
C THR A 456 -8.12 25.60 7.53
N ASN A 457 -8.24 26.94 7.70
CA ASN A 457 -8.54 27.53 8.99
C ASN A 457 -9.97 28.09 9.02
N PRO A 458 -10.62 28.14 10.18
CA PRO A 458 -11.89 28.86 10.31
C PRO A 458 -11.77 30.33 9.87
N GLY A 459 -12.73 30.81 9.05
CA GLY A 459 -12.74 32.14 8.46
C GLY A 459 -12.10 32.25 7.08
N ASP A 460 -11.30 31.25 6.64
CA ASP A 460 -10.74 31.23 5.29
C ASP A 460 -11.84 30.82 4.28
N LYS A 461 -11.69 31.23 3.03
CA LYS A 461 -12.49 30.70 1.94
C LYS A 461 -12.14 29.24 1.72
N PHE A 462 -13.13 28.44 1.32
CA PHE A 462 -12.89 27.06 0.95
C PHE A 462 -11.91 26.97 -0.23
N SER A 463 -10.92 26.09 -0.14
CA SER A 463 -9.99 25.79 -1.22
C SER A 463 -9.77 24.27 -1.29
N ARG A 464 -10.05 23.68 -2.44
CA ARG A 464 -9.83 22.26 -2.68
C ARG A 464 -8.34 21.91 -2.63
N SER A 465 -7.49 22.75 -3.17
CA SER A 465 -6.04 22.54 -3.14
C SER A 465 -5.48 22.59 -1.72
N ASP A 466 -5.97 23.50 -0.87
CA ASP A 466 -5.57 23.57 0.53
C ASP A 466 -6.09 22.38 1.34
N LEU A 467 -7.26 21.84 1.02
CA LEU A 467 -7.80 20.63 1.63
C LEU A 467 -6.92 19.41 1.29
N ILE A 468 -6.61 19.20 -0.01
CA ILE A 468 -5.74 18.12 -0.49
C ILE A 468 -4.34 18.27 0.10
N ARG A 469 -3.85 19.49 0.19
CA ARG A 469 -2.54 19.78 0.79
C ARG A 469 -2.53 19.47 2.28
N SER A 470 -3.56 19.85 3.03
CA SER A 470 -3.72 19.48 4.43
C SER A 470 -3.74 17.97 4.64
N GLN A 471 -4.48 17.23 3.80
CA GLN A 471 -4.48 15.77 3.82
C GLN A 471 -3.07 15.20 3.59
N ARG A 472 -2.32 15.75 2.65
CA ARG A 472 -0.94 15.35 2.35
C ARG A 472 0.01 15.64 3.51
N GLU A 473 -0.09 16.82 4.12
CA GLU A 473 0.75 17.18 5.27
C GLU A 473 0.46 16.26 6.47
N LEU A 474 -0.81 15.93 6.74
CA LEU A 474 -1.18 14.93 7.75
C LEU A 474 -0.63 13.52 7.44
N ALA A 475 -0.69 13.11 6.18
CA ALA A 475 -0.13 11.82 5.75
C ALA A 475 1.41 11.78 5.92
N ASN A 476 2.10 12.89 5.67
CA ASN A 476 3.55 13.03 5.82
C ASN A 476 4.02 12.95 7.27
N LEU A 477 3.17 13.26 8.25
CA LEU A 477 3.48 13.05 9.66
C LEU A 477 3.73 11.58 10.00
N GLN A 478 3.13 10.65 9.24
CA GLN A 478 3.18 9.19 9.47
C GLN A 478 2.61 8.72 10.83
N TYR A 479 1.88 9.57 11.54
CA TYR A 479 1.22 9.24 12.81
C TYR A 479 -0.12 8.54 12.59
N PHE A 480 -0.69 8.70 11.40
CA PHE A 480 -2.03 8.22 11.06
C PHE A 480 -2.01 7.21 9.93
N ASN A 481 -3.01 6.33 9.90
CA ASN A 481 -3.24 5.44 8.78
C ASN A 481 -3.67 6.27 7.56
N GLN A 482 -2.89 6.22 6.48
CA GLN A 482 -3.10 7.05 5.29
C GLN A 482 -4.42 6.75 4.58
N GLU A 483 -4.94 5.53 4.69
CA GLU A 483 -6.21 5.12 4.08
C GLU A 483 -7.42 5.73 4.79
N THR A 484 -7.28 6.07 6.06
CA THR A 484 -8.36 6.63 6.89
C THR A 484 -8.34 8.16 6.98
N ILE A 485 -7.26 8.82 6.53
CA ILE A 485 -7.19 10.29 6.49
C ILE A 485 -8.18 10.79 5.41
N ASN A 486 -9.40 11.08 5.83
CA ASN A 486 -10.43 11.58 4.95
C ASN A 486 -11.09 12.82 5.54
N PRO A 487 -11.02 13.98 4.85
CA PRO A 487 -11.74 15.17 5.27
C PRO A 487 -13.24 14.99 4.99
N GLY A 488 -14.04 14.95 6.05
CA GLY A 488 -15.48 15.06 5.95
C GLY A 488 -15.86 16.51 5.69
N VAL A 489 -16.20 16.85 4.46
CA VAL A 489 -16.66 18.18 4.07
C VAL A 489 -18.18 18.22 4.23
N VAL A 490 -18.69 19.04 5.12
CA VAL A 490 -20.12 19.20 5.41
C VAL A 490 -20.54 20.62 5.00
N PRO A 491 -21.06 20.80 3.79
CA PRO A 491 -21.49 22.12 3.32
C PRO A 491 -22.83 22.53 3.92
N ASN A 492 -22.94 23.80 4.31
CA ASN A 492 -24.22 24.43 4.63
C ASN A 492 -24.52 25.47 3.55
N GLN A 493 -25.44 25.15 2.65
CA GLN A 493 -25.78 26.00 1.52
C GLN A 493 -26.57 27.23 1.92
N GLU A 494 -27.34 27.16 3.04
CA GLU A 494 -28.16 28.28 3.53
C GLU A 494 -27.27 29.40 4.06
N ASP A 495 -26.23 29.08 4.82
CA ASP A 495 -25.32 30.08 5.42
C ASP A 495 -24.12 30.40 4.53
N GLY A 496 -23.91 29.70 3.42
CA GLY A 496 -22.69 29.81 2.61
C GLY A 496 -21.43 29.40 3.37
N THR A 497 -21.55 28.47 4.30
CA THR A 497 -20.43 27.98 5.13
C THR A 497 -20.17 26.50 4.93
N VAL A 498 -19.01 26.05 5.41
CA VAL A 498 -18.62 24.64 5.35
C VAL A 498 -17.89 24.25 6.64
N ASP A 499 -18.24 23.08 7.19
CA ASP A 499 -17.51 22.45 8.26
C ASP A 499 -16.60 21.36 7.68
N ILE A 500 -15.35 21.32 8.14
CA ILE A 500 -14.36 20.34 7.73
C ILE A 500 -14.02 19.44 8.92
N ASN A 501 -14.35 18.15 8.84
CA ASN A 501 -14.15 17.19 9.90
C ASN A 501 -13.07 16.17 9.50
N TRP A 502 -11.90 16.24 10.13
CA TRP A 502 -10.81 15.30 9.94
C TRP A 502 -11.01 14.07 10.81
N LYS A 503 -11.33 12.94 10.20
CA LYS A 503 -11.36 11.63 10.87
C LYS A 503 -10.01 10.97 10.68
N LEU A 504 -9.33 10.69 11.78
CA LEU A 504 -7.98 10.14 11.81
C LEU A 504 -8.01 8.83 12.59
N GLU A 505 -7.11 7.93 12.24
CA GLU A 505 -6.86 6.69 12.96
C GLU A 505 -5.35 6.62 13.25
N GLU A 506 -4.99 6.66 14.52
CA GLU A 506 -3.59 6.64 14.91
C GLU A 506 -2.97 5.27 14.68
N LYS A 507 -1.75 5.28 14.17
CA LYS A 507 -0.89 4.11 14.07
C LYS A 507 0.40 4.32 14.82
N SER A 508 1.09 3.24 15.18
CA SER A 508 2.45 3.36 15.70
C SER A 508 3.34 4.05 14.67
N SER A 509 3.90 5.18 15.06
CA SER A 509 4.86 5.96 14.27
C SER A 509 6.31 5.66 14.66
N ASP A 510 6.50 4.89 15.72
CA ASP A 510 7.81 4.53 16.22
C ASP A 510 8.46 3.51 15.29
N GLN A 511 9.72 3.73 14.99
CA GLN A 511 10.48 2.90 14.06
C GLN A 511 11.63 2.23 14.79
N LEU A 512 11.67 0.92 14.71
CA LEU A 512 12.80 0.11 15.08
C LEU A 512 13.63 -0.19 13.82
N GLU A 513 14.84 0.30 13.77
CA GLU A 513 15.79 0.02 12.70
C GLU A 513 16.71 -1.12 13.15
N LEU A 514 16.56 -2.25 12.49
CA LEU A 514 17.47 -3.37 12.58
C LEU A 514 18.07 -3.59 11.21
N SER A 515 19.34 -3.29 11.03
CA SER A 515 20.00 -3.50 9.75
C SER A 515 21.36 -4.17 9.92
N ALA A 516 21.74 -4.95 8.94
CA ALA A 516 23.08 -5.49 8.80
C ALA A 516 23.60 -5.10 7.42
N GLY A 517 24.77 -4.51 7.37
CA GLY A 517 25.38 -4.05 6.14
C GLY A 517 26.80 -4.55 6.00
N TRP A 518 27.25 -4.71 4.75
CA TRP A 518 28.64 -5.01 4.44
C TRP A 518 29.23 -3.84 3.66
N GLY A 519 30.31 -3.25 4.12
CA GLY A 519 30.88 -2.11 3.42
C GLY A 519 32.39 -2.06 3.51
N GLY A 520 33.00 -1.92 2.35
CA GLY A 520 34.41 -1.58 2.15
C GLY A 520 35.37 -2.14 3.18
N ASN A 521 36.21 -1.30 3.75
CA ASN A 521 37.18 -1.66 4.77
C ASN A 521 36.60 -1.91 6.18
N ILE A 522 35.31 -1.58 6.38
CA ILE A 522 34.65 -1.74 7.68
C ILE A 522 34.06 -3.15 7.85
N GLY A 523 33.75 -3.87 6.75
CA GLY A 523 33.17 -5.21 6.77
C GLY A 523 31.70 -5.23 7.19
N LEU A 524 31.23 -6.36 7.75
CA LEU A 524 29.86 -6.54 8.20
C LEU A 524 29.57 -5.67 9.43
N THR A 525 28.61 -4.77 9.28
CA THR A 525 28.20 -3.82 10.33
C THR A 525 26.74 -4.04 10.70
N GLY A 526 26.46 -4.17 11.97
CA GLY A 526 25.12 -4.20 12.53
C GLY A 526 24.67 -2.81 12.99
N THR A 527 23.43 -2.44 12.73
CA THR A 527 22.81 -1.21 13.22
C THR A 527 21.57 -1.56 14.03
N LEU A 528 21.45 -0.97 15.20
CA LEU A 528 20.26 -0.94 16.03
C LEU A 528 19.88 0.52 16.22
N GLY A 529 18.71 0.90 15.76
CA GLY A 529 18.20 2.25 15.91
C GLY A 529 16.75 2.26 16.38
N VAL A 530 16.40 3.24 17.18
CA VAL A 530 15.02 3.52 17.58
C VAL A 530 14.72 4.97 17.29
N SER A 531 13.63 5.21 16.59
CA SER A 531 13.14 6.57 16.32
C SER A 531 11.70 6.70 16.81
N PHE A 532 11.47 7.62 17.72
CA PHE A 532 10.17 8.01 18.23
C PHE A 532 9.73 9.28 17.53
N ASN A 533 8.75 9.17 16.64
CA ASN A 533 8.39 10.27 15.74
C ASN A 533 7.34 11.24 16.31
N ASN A 534 6.63 10.85 17.36
CA ASN A 534 5.63 11.69 18.03
C ASN A 534 5.99 11.92 19.51
N PHE A 535 7.26 12.15 19.81
CA PHE A 535 7.77 12.32 21.17
C PHE A 535 7.27 13.62 21.79
N SER A 536 7.19 13.64 23.15
CA SER A 536 6.85 14.82 23.94
C SER A 536 7.82 15.04 25.08
N ILE A 537 8.73 15.98 24.95
CA ILE A 537 9.65 16.36 26.03
C ILE A 537 8.92 16.96 27.24
N LYS A 538 7.80 17.65 27.03
CA LYS A 538 6.98 18.24 28.10
C LYS A 538 6.36 17.19 29.02
N ASN A 539 6.10 16.02 28.49
CA ASN A 539 5.47 14.93 29.23
C ASN A 539 6.46 13.93 29.85
N ILE A 540 7.77 14.20 29.76
CA ILE A 540 8.82 13.27 30.24
C ILE A 540 8.68 12.93 31.73
N PHE A 541 8.15 13.86 32.52
CA PHE A 541 7.92 13.66 33.96
C PHE A 541 6.50 13.16 34.31
N LYS A 542 5.61 13.00 33.30
CA LYS A 542 4.26 12.52 33.48
C LYS A 542 4.16 11.04 33.16
N LYS A 543 4.22 10.18 34.19
CA LYS A 543 4.22 8.73 34.03
C LYS A 543 3.00 8.17 33.25
N SER A 544 1.83 8.82 33.37
CA SER A 544 0.62 8.45 32.64
C SER A 544 0.72 8.63 31.12
N SER A 545 1.70 9.39 30.62
CA SER A 545 1.91 9.65 29.20
C SER A 545 2.93 8.71 28.54
N TRP A 546 3.44 7.73 29.30
CA TRP A 546 4.45 6.76 28.82
C TRP A 546 3.79 5.52 28.22
N ASP A 547 3.93 5.36 26.87
CA ASP A 547 3.46 4.19 26.14
C ASP A 547 4.20 3.99 24.78
N PRO A 548 5.39 3.38 24.73
CA PRO A 548 6.40 3.16 25.78
C PRO A 548 7.15 4.43 26.22
N LEU A 549 7.12 5.51 25.43
CA LEU A 549 7.70 6.82 25.74
C LEU A 549 6.63 7.91 25.69
N PRO A 550 6.86 9.04 26.37
CA PRO A 550 5.91 10.15 26.36
C PRO A 550 5.75 10.69 24.94
N SER A 551 4.51 10.72 24.45
CA SER A 551 4.17 11.08 23.09
C SER A 551 3.12 12.20 23.01
N GLY A 552 2.90 12.72 21.80
CA GLY A 552 1.78 13.61 21.49
C GLY A 552 2.16 15.02 21.04
N ASP A 553 3.41 15.48 21.14
CA ASP A 553 3.82 16.83 20.74
C ASP A 553 4.45 16.88 19.32
N GLY A 554 4.55 15.74 18.64
CA GLY A 554 5.09 15.67 17.29
C GLY A 554 6.60 15.94 17.21
N GLN A 555 7.33 15.79 18.30
CA GLN A 555 8.79 15.87 18.32
C GLN A 555 9.39 14.55 17.87
N LYS A 556 10.62 14.59 17.39
CA LYS A 556 11.34 13.39 16.97
C LYS A 556 12.56 13.15 17.87
N LEU A 557 12.62 11.97 18.48
CA LEU A 557 13.76 11.49 19.23
C LEU A 557 14.33 10.26 18.54
N SER A 558 15.62 10.26 18.23
CA SER A 558 16.29 9.11 17.60
C SER A 558 17.55 8.74 18.34
N VAL A 559 17.72 7.46 18.59
CA VAL A 559 18.94 6.86 19.15
C VAL A 559 19.37 5.73 18.24
N ARG A 560 20.62 5.76 17.79
CA ARG A 560 21.17 4.75 16.89
C ARG A 560 22.52 4.29 17.37
N VAL A 561 22.69 2.99 17.42
CA VAL A 561 23.96 2.33 17.70
C VAL A 561 24.35 1.50 16.49
N GLN A 562 25.56 1.66 16.03
CA GLN A 562 26.10 0.92 14.90
C GLN A 562 27.44 0.30 15.31
N SER A 563 27.63 -0.96 14.99
CA SER A 563 28.85 -1.66 15.39
C SER A 563 29.28 -2.70 14.36
N ASN A 564 30.60 -2.77 14.15
CA ASN A 564 31.29 -3.90 13.54
C ASN A 564 32.28 -4.47 14.57
N GLY A 565 31.77 -4.98 15.66
CA GLY A 565 32.59 -5.53 16.74
C GLY A 565 33.69 -4.57 17.20
N LYS A 566 34.95 -4.99 17.07
CA LYS A 566 36.13 -4.18 17.48
C LYS A 566 36.53 -3.08 16.47
N ALA A 567 36.19 -3.25 15.19
CA ALA A 567 36.69 -2.35 14.14
C ALA A 567 36.02 -0.98 14.19
N TYR A 568 34.68 -0.96 14.33
CA TYR A 568 33.89 0.26 14.27
C TYR A 568 32.74 0.23 15.28
N GLN A 569 32.56 1.34 15.97
CA GLN A 569 31.44 1.58 16.88
C GLN A 569 30.98 3.03 16.72
N SER A 570 29.67 3.26 16.61
CA SER A 570 29.10 4.60 16.54
C SER A 570 27.81 4.68 17.35
N TYR A 571 27.66 5.75 18.07
CA TYR A 571 26.51 6.10 18.89
C TYR A 571 26.02 7.46 18.44
N ASN A 572 24.74 7.51 18.01
CA ASN A 572 24.13 8.74 17.52
C ASN A 572 22.86 9.01 18.33
N PHE A 573 22.69 10.25 18.71
CA PHE A 573 21.50 10.78 19.37
C PHE A 573 21.03 12.01 18.61
N SER A 574 19.74 12.13 18.33
CA SER A 574 19.17 13.36 17.79
C SER A 574 17.80 13.64 18.37
N PHE A 575 17.56 14.90 18.64
CA PHE A 575 16.26 15.43 19.04
C PHE A 575 15.86 16.54 18.08
N THR A 576 14.63 16.50 17.56
CA THR A 576 14.09 17.51 16.64
C THR A 576 12.73 18.00 17.12
N GLU A 577 12.62 19.31 17.27
CA GLU A 577 11.33 20.03 17.42
C GLU A 577 10.99 20.64 16.07
N PRO A 578 9.98 20.15 15.34
CA PRO A 578 9.67 20.61 13.97
C PRO A 578 9.01 21.99 13.92
N TRP A 579 8.43 22.47 15.05
CA TRP A 579 7.73 23.74 15.13
C TRP A 579 8.18 24.54 16.35
N LEU A 580 9.45 24.95 16.37
CA LEU A 580 10.00 25.76 17.45
C LEU A 580 9.17 27.03 17.64
N GLY A 581 8.63 27.20 18.86
CA GLY A 581 7.74 28.32 19.20
C GLY A 581 6.29 28.15 18.76
N GLY A 582 5.92 27.06 18.09
CA GLY A 582 4.54 26.66 17.78
C GLY A 582 3.79 27.47 16.71
N LYS A 583 4.31 28.62 16.29
CA LYS A 583 3.63 29.55 15.36
C LYS A 583 4.08 29.47 13.92
N LYS A 584 5.29 29.01 13.68
CA LYS A 584 5.91 28.92 12.34
C LYS A 584 6.60 27.57 12.21
N ARG A 585 6.67 27.03 11.01
CA ARG A 585 7.36 25.79 10.69
C ARG A 585 8.88 26.01 10.70
N ASN A 586 9.42 26.22 11.89
CA ASN A 586 10.85 26.35 12.16
C ASN A 586 11.30 25.09 12.88
N SER A 587 12.10 24.26 12.24
CA SER A 587 12.64 23.05 12.86
C SER A 587 13.89 23.38 13.67
N PHE A 588 13.97 22.83 14.87
CA PHE A 588 15.17 22.91 15.69
C PHE A 588 15.67 21.51 15.98
N THR A 589 16.93 21.24 15.67
CA THR A 589 17.53 19.91 15.86
C THR A 589 18.82 20.03 16.68
N ILE A 590 18.94 19.16 17.67
CA ILE A 590 20.18 18.92 18.40
C ILE A 590 20.63 17.51 18.04
N SER A 591 21.90 17.36 17.70
CA SER A 591 22.50 16.05 17.40
C SER A 591 23.80 15.88 18.17
N LEU A 592 24.00 14.69 18.70
CA LEU A 592 25.23 14.27 19.39
C LEU A 592 25.67 12.93 18.78
N TYR A 593 26.95 12.80 18.49
CA TYR A 593 27.47 11.51 18.06
C TYR A 593 28.87 11.25 18.60
N LYS A 594 29.17 9.98 18.78
CA LYS A 594 30.47 9.49 19.15
C LYS A 594 30.79 8.26 18.31
N SER A 595 31.94 8.26 17.65
CA SER A 595 32.40 7.10 16.92
C SER A 595 33.81 6.71 17.29
N LEU A 596 34.09 5.43 17.14
CA LEU A 596 35.39 4.82 17.37
C LEU A 596 35.68 3.91 16.18
N TYR A 597 36.73 4.21 15.47
CA TYR A 597 37.23 3.40 14.37
C TYR A 597 38.67 2.95 14.66
N ARG A 598 38.92 1.63 14.55
CA ARG A 598 40.25 1.02 14.68
C ARG A 598 40.68 0.52 13.32
N ASN A 599 41.85 0.94 12.86
CA ASN A 599 42.38 0.37 11.64
C ASN A 599 42.96 -1.01 11.95
N GLY A 600 42.52 -2.02 11.17
CA GLY A 600 43.03 -3.38 11.32
C GLY A 600 44.41 -3.54 10.70
N VAL A 601 45.33 -4.12 11.43
CA VAL A 601 46.62 -4.57 10.93
C VAL A 601 46.51 -6.04 10.55
N TYR A 602 46.80 -6.41 9.33
CA TYR A 602 46.80 -7.79 8.90
C TYR A 602 47.95 -8.56 9.56
N ASN A 603 47.61 -9.62 10.30
CA ASN A 603 48.59 -10.51 10.92
C ASN A 603 48.74 -11.76 10.02
N PRO A 604 49.86 -11.92 9.31
CA PRO A 604 50.08 -13.05 8.41
C PRO A 604 50.19 -14.40 9.10
N ILE A 605 50.47 -14.42 10.41
CA ILE A 605 50.62 -15.69 11.16
C ILE A 605 49.29 -16.37 11.36
N ASN A 606 48.24 -15.62 11.68
CA ASN A 606 46.90 -16.17 11.94
C ASN A 606 45.90 -15.86 10.83
N ASN A 607 46.36 -15.23 9.72
CA ASN A 607 45.57 -14.87 8.54
C ASN A 607 44.31 -14.04 8.86
N ARG A 608 44.46 -13.13 9.83
CA ARG A 608 43.35 -12.27 10.33
C ARG A 608 43.78 -10.82 10.50
N TYR A 609 42.79 -9.91 10.39
CA TYR A 609 42.99 -8.54 10.82
C TYR A 609 42.88 -8.41 12.33
N GLU A 610 43.87 -7.87 12.96
CA GLU A 610 43.88 -7.53 14.36
C GLU A 610 43.58 -6.05 14.57
N TYR A 611 42.65 -5.77 15.46
CA TYR A 611 42.23 -4.41 15.79
C TYR A 611 42.74 -4.06 17.19
N SER A 612 43.57 -3.05 17.27
CA SER A 612 44.14 -2.62 18.56
C SER A 612 43.90 -1.13 18.82
N ASP A 613 44.03 -0.68 20.04
CA ASP A 613 43.91 0.72 20.42
C ASP A 613 45.15 1.54 20.08
N THR A 614 46.15 0.92 19.45
CA THR A 614 47.37 1.61 18.98
C THR A 614 47.14 2.40 17.69
N THR A 615 46.13 2.00 16.87
CA THR A 615 45.84 2.66 15.60
C THR A 615 44.33 2.93 15.57
N LEU A 616 43.93 4.15 15.95
CA LEU A 616 42.48 4.47 16.08
C LEU A 616 42.19 5.94 15.74
N LEU A 617 40.92 6.15 15.39
CA LEU A 617 40.27 7.44 15.30
C LEU A 617 39.06 7.46 16.24
N LYS A 618 39.05 8.36 17.22
CA LYS A 618 37.85 8.68 18.02
C LYS A 618 37.28 9.98 17.53
N THR A 619 36.00 10.02 17.25
CA THR A 619 35.32 11.24 16.86
C THR A 619 34.17 11.49 17.84
N PHE A 620 34.09 12.71 18.32
CA PHE A 620 32.94 13.21 19.07
C PHE A 620 32.40 14.44 18.36
N GLY A 621 31.11 14.50 18.15
CA GLY A 621 30.50 15.64 17.52
C GLY A 621 29.17 16.05 18.19
N ALA A 622 28.93 17.36 18.12
CA ALA A 622 27.70 18.00 18.56
C ALA A 622 27.25 18.99 17.48
N GLY A 623 25.96 19.01 17.19
CA GLY A 623 25.41 19.92 16.20
C GLY A 623 24.09 20.54 16.67
N ILE A 624 23.91 21.80 16.35
CA ILE A 624 22.64 22.52 16.52
C ILE A 624 22.24 23.05 15.14
N SER A 625 21.00 22.77 14.73
CA SER A 625 20.48 23.22 13.45
C SER A 625 19.12 23.89 13.63
N LEU A 626 18.92 25.00 12.91
CA LEU A 626 17.65 25.73 12.82
C LEU A 626 17.21 25.78 11.36
N GLY A 627 16.14 25.09 11.03
CA GLY A 627 15.55 25.10 9.70
C GLY A 627 14.35 26.06 9.67
N LYS A 628 14.27 26.91 8.64
CA LYS A 628 13.20 27.87 8.41
C LYS A 628 12.58 27.63 7.04
N GLN A 629 11.28 27.37 6.98
CA GLN A 629 10.54 27.31 5.72
C GLN A 629 10.36 28.73 5.17
N LEU A 630 10.70 28.93 3.90
CA LEU A 630 10.53 30.20 3.21
C LEU A 630 9.14 30.24 2.54
N LYS A 631 8.63 31.43 2.31
CA LYS A 631 7.36 31.64 1.57
C LYS A 631 7.59 32.10 0.15
N TRP A 632 8.78 32.61 -0.13
CA TRP A 632 9.18 33.14 -1.42
C TRP A 632 10.50 32.48 -1.87
N PRO A 633 10.67 32.08 -3.12
CA PRO A 633 9.78 32.20 -4.29
C PRO A 633 8.58 31.26 -4.26
N ASP A 634 8.68 30.13 -3.57
CA ASP A 634 7.60 29.19 -3.26
C ASP A 634 7.82 28.59 -1.87
N ASP A 635 6.84 27.91 -1.33
CA ASP A 635 6.90 27.34 0.01
C ASP A 635 7.55 25.95 0.09
N TYR A 636 8.16 25.48 -1.01
CA TYR A 636 9.04 24.30 -1.03
C TYR A 636 10.48 24.65 -0.61
N PHE A 637 10.84 25.95 -0.53
CA PHE A 637 12.13 26.38 -0.08
C PHE A 637 12.28 26.34 1.44
N SER A 638 13.42 25.84 1.90
CA SER A 638 13.83 25.91 3.30
C SER A 638 15.27 26.38 3.42
N LEU A 639 15.55 27.15 4.46
CA LEU A 639 16.88 27.65 4.80
C LEU A 639 17.29 27.02 6.12
N VAL A 640 18.42 26.32 6.14
CA VAL A 640 18.93 25.62 7.32
C VAL A 640 20.26 26.26 7.75
N TYR A 641 20.29 26.70 9.00
CA TYR A 641 21.48 27.18 9.70
C TYR A 641 21.96 26.08 10.63
N SER A 642 23.24 25.73 10.60
CA SER A 642 23.80 24.73 11.50
C SER A 642 25.13 25.19 12.05
N ILE A 643 25.35 24.94 13.35
CA ILE A 643 26.62 25.06 14.02
C ILE A 643 27.04 23.66 14.39
N ASN A 644 28.20 23.23 13.93
CA ASN A 644 28.73 21.91 14.18
C ASN A 644 30.07 22.00 14.90
N PHE A 645 30.21 21.20 15.92
CA PHE A 645 31.44 20.96 16.65
C PHE A 645 31.85 19.51 16.45
N THR A 646 33.07 19.24 16.01
CA THR A 646 33.58 17.89 15.84
C THR A 646 35.02 17.83 16.35
N GLN A 647 35.28 16.92 17.26
CA GLN A 647 36.61 16.66 17.79
C GLN A 647 37.09 15.29 17.30
N TYR A 648 38.22 15.30 16.60
CA TYR A 648 38.91 14.10 16.17
C TYR A 648 40.11 13.86 17.09
N ASN A 649 40.24 12.63 17.60
CA ASN A 649 41.39 12.18 18.34
C ASN A 649 42.02 11.01 17.59
N LEU A 650 43.24 11.23 17.08
CA LEU A 650 43.98 10.29 16.25
C LEU A 650 45.14 9.68 17.03
N ARG A 651 45.31 8.39 16.87
CA ARG A 651 46.45 7.64 17.42
C ARG A 651 46.97 6.73 16.30
N ASN A 652 48.17 7.04 15.81
CA ASN A 652 48.86 6.36 14.71
C ASN A 652 47.94 6.08 13.50
N TYR A 653 47.01 7.01 13.20
CA TYR A 653 46.01 6.82 12.18
C TYR A 653 46.54 7.30 10.81
N PRO A 654 46.77 6.40 9.83
CA PRO A 654 47.57 6.74 8.65
C PRO A 654 46.75 7.41 7.52
N ILE A 655 45.48 7.54 7.66
CA ILE A 655 44.59 7.94 6.55
C ILE A 655 44.70 9.44 6.24
N PHE A 656 44.89 10.29 7.26
CA PHE A 656 45.03 11.73 7.03
C PHE A 656 46.45 12.13 6.77
N GLN A 657 46.72 12.67 5.59
CA GLN A 657 48.05 13.25 5.26
C GLN A 657 48.39 14.43 6.20
N GLY A 658 49.54 14.40 6.77
CA GLY A 658 50.01 15.46 7.65
C GLY A 658 49.54 15.38 9.12
N LEU A 659 48.61 14.49 9.46
CA LEU A 659 48.14 14.32 10.82
C LEU A 659 47.89 12.83 11.18
N LYS A 660 48.85 12.18 11.79
CA LYS A 660 48.75 10.78 12.24
C LYS A 660 48.39 10.66 13.73
N ASN A 661 48.79 11.63 14.52
CA ASN A 661 48.60 11.64 15.97
C ASN A 661 48.12 13.00 16.44
N GLY A 662 47.30 13.01 17.50
CA GLY A 662 46.88 14.22 18.16
C GLY A 662 45.39 14.48 18.07
N THR A 663 45.00 15.64 18.56
CA THR A 663 43.60 16.08 18.59
C THR A 663 43.38 17.20 17.61
N SER A 664 42.31 17.13 16.84
CA SER A 664 41.85 18.19 15.95
C SER A 664 40.41 18.58 16.33
N THR A 665 40.14 19.86 16.46
CA THR A 665 38.85 20.43 16.85
C THR A 665 38.28 21.26 15.73
N ASN A 666 37.25 20.79 15.08
CA ASN A 666 36.58 21.44 13.98
C ASN A 666 35.29 22.11 14.47
N VAL A 667 35.23 23.43 14.34
CA VAL A 667 34.03 24.23 14.56
C VAL A 667 33.59 24.80 13.24
N SER A 668 32.36 24.50 12.78
CA SER A 668 31.90 25.01 11.50
C SER A 668 30.52 25.56 11.56
N PHE A 669 30.25 26.60 10.79
CA PHE A 669 28.93 27.15 10.52
C PHE A 669 28.52 26.72 9.10
N LYS A 670 27.32 26.11 8.96
CA LYS A 670 26.78 25.69 7.68
C LYS A 670 25.46 26.41 7.41
N LEU A 671 25.34 26.96 6.23
CA LEU A 671 24.11 27.52 5.67
C LEU A 671 23.73 26.67 4.48
N ALA A 672 22.49 26.16 4.46
CA ALA A 672 21.99 25.37 3.35
C ALA A 672 20.62 25.88 2.90
N LEU A 673 20.51 26.24 1.63
CA LEU A 673 19.25 26.51 0.94
C LEU A 673 18.79 25.22 0.25
N GLN A 674 17.61 24.75 0.59
CA GLN A 674 17.04 23.52 0.06
C GLN A 674 15.67 23.81 -0.56
N ARG A 675 15.36 23.13 -1.65
CA ARG A 675 14.03 23.09 -2.25
C ARG A 675 13.71 21.65 -2.62
N SER A 676 12.55 21.17 -2.25
CA SER A 676 12.10 19.84 -2.66
C SER A 676 10.61 19.87 -2.98
N SER A 677 10.27 19.59 -4.24
CA SER A 677 8.91 19.36 -4.71
C SER A 677 8.61 17.88 -4.95
N ILE A 678 9.46 16.99 -4.45
CA ILE A 678 9.31 15.53 -4.57
C ILE A 678 8.21 15.06 -3.61
N PHE A 679 7.21 14.37 -4.16
CA PHE A 679 6.08 13.88 -3.37
C PHE A 679 6.36 12.53 -2.69
N ASN A 680 6.92 11.57 -3.42
CA ASN A 680 7.23 10.24 -2.90
C ASN A 680 8.75 10.06 -2.86
N PRO A 681 9.39 10.06 -1.68
CA PRO A 681 10.84 9.95 -1.60
C PRO A 681 11.39 8.56 -1.96
N ILE A 682 10.57 7.49 -1.88
CA ILE A 682 11.01 6.12 -2.19
C ILE A 682 11.10 5.89 -3.70
N PHE A 683 10.05 6.28 -4.43
CA PHE A 683 10.00 6.22 -5.89
C PHE A 683 9.41 7.52 -6.44
N PRO A 684 10.22 8.58 -6.55
CA PRO A 684 9.77 9.82 -7.15
C PRO A 684 9.38 9.62 -8.61
N THR A 685 8.18 10.01 -8.97
CA THR A 685 7.68 9.97 -10.36
C THR A 685 7.81 11.31 -11.07
N SER A 686 7.81 12.40 -10.30
CA SER A 686 7.95 13.77 -10.81
C SER A 686 8.48 14.69 -9.72
N GLY A 687 8.87 15.89 -10.09
CA GLY A 687 9.35 16.89 -9.16
C GLY A 687 10.87 17.09 -9.24
N SER A 688 11.37 17.99 -8.39
CA SER A 688 12.79 18.33 -8.32
C SER A 688 13.24 18.52 -6.88
N SER A 689 14.50 18.23 -6.63
CA SER A 689 15.20 18.56 -5.39
C SER A 689 16.43 19.37 -5.72
N PHE A 690 16.66 20.43 -4.97
CA PHE A 690 17.81 21.31 -5.12
C PHE A 690 18.38 21.63 -3.74
N MET A 691 19.68 21.60 -3.59
CA MET A 691 20.40 22.01 -2.38
C MET A 691 21.66 22.80 -2.76
N ALA A 692 21.79 23.98 -2.20
CA ALA A 692 23.03 24.77 -2.21
C ALA A 692 23.44 24.96 -0.75
N SER A 693 24.68 24.61 -0.41
CA SER A 693 25.19 24.82 0.94
C SER A 693 26.59 25.37 0.95
N VAL A 694 26.86 26.21 1.96
CA VAL A 694 28.19 26.70 2.31
C VAL A 694 28.49 26.33 3.76
N GLN A 695 29.65 25.77 4.01
CA GLN A 695 30.15 25.45 5.33
C GLN A 695 31.47 26.19 5.52
N LEU A 696 31.57 26.96 6.59
CA LEU A 696 32.70 27.84 6.89
C LEU A 696 33.24 27.49 8.27
N THR A 697 34.53 27.44 8.40
CA THR A 697 35.24 27.45 9.68
C THR A 697 35.80 28.83 9.97
N PRO A 698 36.10 29.18 11.21
CA PRO A 698 36.86 30.39 11.47
C PRO A 698 38.26 30.34 10.81
N PRO A 699 38.76 31.45 10.29
CA PRO A 699 40.10 31.51 9.67
C PRO A 699 41.21 31.63 10.73
N TYR A 700 41.41 30.57 11.47
CA TYR A 700 42.31 30.52 12.63
C TYR A 700 43.74 30.96 12.32
N SER A 701 44.32 30.59 11.17
CA SER A 701 45.68 30.94 10.79
C SER A 701 45.87 32.40 10.42
N LEU A 702 44.75 33.10 10.04
CA LEU A 702 44.77 34.52 9.81
C LEU A 702 44.68 35.31 11.13
N LEU A 703 44.04 34.71 12.16
CA LEU A 703 43.92 35.27 13.49
C LEU A 703 45.16 35.01 14.37
N ASN A 704 45.82 33.87 14.15
CA ASN A 704 47.04 33.45 14.84
C ASN A 704 48.04 32.85 13.83
N PRO A 705 49.00 33.62 13.30
CA PRO A 705 49.96 33.19 12.31
C PRO A 705 50.88 32.04 12.79
N ASP A 706 51.08 31.88 14.09
CA ASP A 706 51.98 30.87 14.67
C ASP A 706 51.42 29.44 14.43
N LEU A 707 50.16 29.32 14.12
CA LEU A 707 49.53 28.04 13.74
C LEU A 707 50.13 27.43 12.48
N VAL A 708 50.65 28.26 11.56
CA VAL A 708 51.25 27.81 10.30
C VAL A 708 52.53 27.05 10.51
N THR A 709 53.30 27.44 11.54
CA THR A 709 54.60 26.83 11.88
C THR A 709 54.52 25.81 13.02
N SER A 710 53.31 25.58 13.57
CA SER A 710 53.10 24.65 14.67
C SER A 710 53.35 23.20 14.25
N SER A 711 53.73 22.34 15.19
CA SER A 711 53.89 20.88 14.98
C SER A 711 52.57 20.17 14.58
N ASN A 712 51.42 20.80 14.85
CA ASN A 712 50.13 20.34 14.45
C ASN A 712 49.29 21.50 13.91
N PRO A 713 49.49 21.90 12.64
CA PRO A 713 48.75 23.00 12.03
C PRO A 713 47.25 22.72 11.85
N TYR A 714 46.81 21.45 11.96
CA TYR A 714 45.45 21.03 11.85
C TYR A 714 44.76 20.80 13.21
N LYS A 715 45.34 21.32 14.32
CA LYS A 715 44.67 21.31 15.63
C LYS A 715 43.29 21.97 15.55
N THR A 716 43.19 23.03 14.76
CA THR A 716 41.95 23.73 14.40
C THR A 716 41.91 23.85 12.87
N PRO A 717 41.27 22.84 12.20
CA PRO A 717 41.21 22.84 10.75
C PRO A 717 40.41 24.03 10.22
N GLU A 718 40.92 24.65 9.18
CA GLU A 718 40.27 25.79 8.53
C GLU A 718 39.98 25.51 7.06
N TYR A 719 38.76 25.80 6.63
CA TYR A 719 38.30 25.63 5.28
C TYR A 719 36.99 26.36 5.03
N HIS A 720 36.68 26.57 3.75
CA HIS A 720 35.35 26.86 3.29
C HIS A 720 34.93 25.78 2.28
N LYS A 721 33.72 25.23 2.41
CA LYS A 721 33.23 24.11 1.62
C LYS A 721 31.86 24.45 1.02
N TRP A 722 31.72 24.25 -0.27
CA TRP A 722 30.55 24.56 -1.04
C TRP A 722 30.03 23.27 -1.67
N ARG A 723 28.72 23.06 -1.62
CA ARG A 723 28.07 21.91 -2.26
C ARG A 723 26.81 22.37 -2.99
N PHE A 724 26.60 21.83 -4.20
CA PHE A 724 25.42 22.04 -5.02
C PHE A 724 24.94 20.69 -5.50
N ASN A 725 23.71 20.31 -5.11
CA ASN A 725 23.07 19.10 -5.54
C ASN A 725 21.76 19.48 -6.22
N ALA A 726 21.50 18.93 -7.39
CA ALA A 726 20.26 19.14 -8.10
C ALA A 726 19.79 17.82 -8.69
N GLU A 727 18.52 17.49 -8.51
CA GLU A 727 17.88 16.27 -9.00
C GLU A 727 16.52 16.61 -9.62
N TRP A 728 16.23 16.02 -10.77
CA TRP A 728 14.97 16.14 -11.46
C TRP A 728 14.43 14.75 -11.78
N PHE A 729 13.11 14.60 -11.63
CA PHE A 729 12.40 13.39 -11.97
C PHE A 729 11.32 13.74 -12.99
N VAL A 730 11.41 13.12 -14.16
CA VAL A 730 10.51 13.38 -15.29
C VAL A 730 9.88 12.06 -15.74
N PRO A 731 8.55 11.97 -15.73
CA PRO A 731 7.89 10.78 -16.25
C PRO A 731 8.02 10.74 -17.77
N ILE A 732 8.40 9.57 -18.32
CA ILE A 732 8.57 9.36 -19.77
C ILE A 732 7.45 8.47 -20.29
N GLY A 733 6.81 8.93 -21.39
CA GLY A 733 5.74 8.22 -22.06
C GLY A 733 4.37 8.50 -21.43
N LYS A 734 3.32 8.12 -22.16
CA LYS A 734 1.95 8.16 -21.63
C LYS A 734 1.82 7.01 -20.65
N ALA A 735 1.26 7.25 -19.48
CA ALA A 735 0.86 6.17 -18.56
C ALA A 735 -0.07 5.23 -19.33
N GLY A 736 0.44 4.07 -19.71
CA GLY A 736 -0.30 3.11 -20.52
C GLY A 736 -1.39 2.42 -19.69
N GLY A 737 -2.66 2.74 -19.96
CA GLY A 737 -3.80 2.07 -19.37
C GLY A 737 -4.06 2.45 -17.90
N ALA A 738 -4.95 1.71 -17.23
CA ALA A 738 -5.42 1.94 -15.87
C ALA A 738 -4.34 1.91 -14.76
N ASP A 739 -3.08 1.53 -15.07
CA ASP A 739 -1.94 1.61 -14.15
C ASP A 739 -1.13 2.88 -14.37
N LYS A 740 -1.65 4.03 -13.90
CA LYS A 740 -0.88 5.30 -13.84
C LYS A 740 0.45 5.17 -13.07
N ASN A 741 0.62 4.12 -12.28
CA ASN A 741 1.79 3.90 -11.43
C ASN A 741 2.94 3.16 -12.11
N ARG A 742 2.77 2.67 -13.36
CA ARG A 742 3.80 1.94 -14.10
C ARG A 742 4.32 2.73 -15.29
N GLN A 743 4.92 3.87 -15.00
CA GLN A 743 5.52 4.76 -15.99
C GLN A 743 7.03 4.73 -15.83
N PHE A 744 7.77 4.80 -16.95
CA PHE A 744 9.20 5.08 -16.88
C PHE A 744 9.44 6.45 -16.29
N VAL A 745 10.43 6.56 -15.42
CA VAL A 745 10.85 7.84 -14.83
C VAL A 745 12.33 8.06 -15.16
N LEU A 746 12.62 9.20 -15.76
CA LEU A 746 13.98 9.65 -15.96
C LEU A 746 14.40 10.48 -14.74
N LYS A 747 15.43 10.02 -14.03
CA LYS A 747 16.14 10.82 -13.02
C LYS A 747 17.36 11.43 -13.68
N MET A 748 17.51 12.75 -13.55
CA MET A 748 18.71 13.48 -13.91
C MET A 748 19.27 14.12 -12.64
N ALA A 749 20.56 13.98 -12.38
CA ALA A 749 21.20 14.62 -11.23
C ALA A 749 22.53 15.24 -11.61
N ALA A 750 22.80 16.38 -10.99
CA ALA A 750 24.09 17.07 -11.08
C ALA A 750 24.53 17.45 -9.67
N LYS A 751 25.76 17.08 -9.31
CA LYS A 751 26.32 17.34 -7.99
C LYS A 751 27.72 17.94 -8.16
N TYR A 752 27.98 18.99 -7.38
CA TYR A 752 29.27 19.70 -7.38
C TYR A 752 29.70 19.94 -5.94
N GLY A 753 30.98 19.79 -5.68
CA GLY A 753 31.58 20.15 -4.40
C GLY A 753 32.89 20.87 -4.61
N PHE A 754 33.09 21.82 -3.74
CA PHE A 754 34.33 22.61 -3.74
C PHE A 754 34.72 22.90 -2.30
N MET A 755 36.02 22.73 -2.00
CA MET A 755 36.61 23.02 -0.71
C MET A 755 37.84 23.91 -0.93
N GLY A 756 37.85 25.05 -0.27
CA GLY A 756 38.96 25.97 -0.32
C GLY A 756 39.63 26.19 1.02
N ARG A 757 40.69 26.96 1.02
CA ARG A 757 41.48 27.37 2.19
C ARG A 757 41.57 28.87 2.27
N TYR A 758 41.65 29.43 3.46
CA TYR A 758 41.81 30.88 3.68
C TYR A 758 43.27 31.33 3.53
N ASN A 759 44.21 30.52 4.03
CA ASN A 759 45.62 30.81 4.02
C ASN A 759 46.35 29.87 3.04
N ARG A 760 47.05 30.46 2.04
CA ARG A 760 47.79 29.67 1.04
C ARG A 760 49.07 29.01 1.60
N LYS A 761 49.55 29.46 2.78
CA LYS A 761 50.72 28.88 3.45
C LYS A 761 50.40 27.55 4.14
N LEU A 762 49.12 27.26 4.39
CA LEU A 762 48.65 25.96 4.87
C LEU A 762 48.18 25.13 3.67
N ASP A 763 48.37 23.83 3.75
CA ASP A 763 47.72 22.91 2.83
C ASP A 763 46.24 22.78 3.13
N PHE A 764 45.47 22.21 2.19
CA PHE A 764 44.05 21.94 2.43
C PHE A 764 43.85 21.09 3.66
N SER A 765 42.77 21.37 4.42
CA SER A 765 42.41 20.56 5.59
C SER A 765 42.39 19.08 5.23
N PRO A 766 42.99 18.20 6.02
CA PRO A 766 42.86 16.75 5.79
C PRO A 766 41.44 16.21 6.04
N PHE A 767 40.62 16.97 6.79
CA PHE A 767 39.25 16.65 7.08
C PHE A 767 38.31 17.28 6.06
N GLU A 768 37.11 16.67 5.92
CA GLU A 768 36.02 17.15 5.07
C GLU A 768 36.29 17.10 3.56
N ARG A 769 37.37 16.46 3.12
CA ARG A 769 37.69 16.26 1.70
C ARG A 769 36.65 15.28 1.07
N PHE A 770 36.61 15.27 -0.24
CA PHE A 770 35.77 14.40 -1.02
C PHE A 770 36.50 13.14 -1.47
N GLN A 771 35.85 12.00 -1.42
CA GLN A 771 36.28 10.80 -2.11
C GLN A 771 35.24 10.42 -3.18
N VAL A 772 35.70 10.13 -4.39
CA VAL A 772 34.80 9.76 -5.50
C VAL A 772 34.98 8.29 -5.79
N GLY A 773 33.89 7.50 -5.62
CA GLY A 773 33.86 6.07 -5.88
C GLY A 773 32.74 5.36 -5.14
N ASP A 774 32.59 4.09 -5.45
CA ASP A 774 31.58 3.23 -4.85
C ASP A 774 32.10 2.61 -3.57
N ALA A 775 31.58 3.05 -2.45
CA ALA A 775 31.98 2.58 -1.13
C ALA A 775 31.20 1.36 -0.63
N GLY A 776 30.20 0.89 -1.41
CA GLY A 776 29.30 -0.18 -0.96
C GLY A 776 28.31 0.27 0.12
N LEU A 777 28.08 -0.55 1.11
CA LEU A 777 26.94 -0.55 2.02
C LEU A 777 26.80 0.59 3.04
N THR A 778 27.78 1.49 3.21
CA THR A 778 27.76 2.40 4.35
C THR A 778 27.77 3.87 3.95
N ASN A 779 26.70 4.58 4.27
CA ASN A 779 26.55 6.05 4.08
C ASN A 779 27.07 6.89 5.26
N ASN A 780 27.78 6.32 6.23
CA ASN A 780 28.14 7.02 7.46
C ASN A 780 29.62 7.51 7.48
N TYR A 781 30.19 7.76 6.33
CA TYR A 781 31.58 8.15 6.23
C TYR A 781 31.88 9.60 6.67
N GLY A 782 30.86 10.46 6.76
CA GLY A 782 31.01 11.78 7.37
C GLY A 782 31.51 11.71 8.81
N LEU A 783 31.29 10.62 9.52
CA LEU A 783 31.81 10.35 10.86
C LEU A 783 33.33 10.05 10.86
N LEU A 784 33.89 9.71 9.73
CA LEU A 784 35.31 9.45 9.53
C LEU A 784 36.08 10.71 9.08
N GLY A 785 35.38 11.83 8.96
CA GLY A 785 36.01 13.13 8.64
C GLY A 785 36.19 13.40 7.15
N TYR A 786 35.49 12.68 6.26
CA TYR A 786 35.46 12.94 4.81
C TYR A 786 34.15 12.54 4.18
N ASP A 787 33.83 13.10 3.01
CA ASP A 787 32.60 12.82 2.27
C ASP A 787 32.85 11.85 1.11
N ILE A 788 32.08 10.79 1.01
CA ILE A 788 32.13 9.88 -0.14
C ILE A 788 31.03 10.24 -1.12
N ILE A 789 31.44 10.49 -2.36
CA ILE A 789 30.58 10.73 -3.50
C ILE A 789 30.48 9.41 -4.29
N ALA A 790 29.36 8.74 -4.19
CA ALA A 790 29.17 7.45 -4.83
C ALA A 790 29.32 7.56 -6.35
N HIS A 791 30.15 6.69 -6.94
CA HIS A 791 30.33 6.55 -8.39
C HIS A 791 30.36 5.06 -8.72
N ARG A 792 29.25 4.53 -9.22
CA ARG A 792 29.06 3.12 -9.49
C ARG A 792 30.00 2.61 -10.57
N GLY A 793 30.59 1.44 -10.34
CA GLY A 793 31.62 0.88 -11.25
C GLY A 793 33.05 1.30 -10.93
N TYR A 794 33.27 2.28 -10.03
CA TYR A 794 34.59 2.73 -9.60
C TYR A 794 34.75 2.54 -8.10
N PRO A 795 35.65 1.65 -7.61
CA PRO A 795 35.88 1.51 -6.17
C PRO A 795 36.61 2.75 -5.60
N VAL A 796 36.23 3.13 -4.37
CA VAL A 796 36.88 4.26 -3.67
C VAL A 796 38.38 4.06 -3.46
N TYR A 797 38.78 2.81 -3.32
CA TYR A 797 40.17 2.43 -2.92
C TYR A 797 41.00 1.85 -4.06
N GLU A 798 40.62 2.02 -5.30
CA GLU A 798 41.39 1.58 -6.45
C GLU A 798 42.48 2.66 -6.79
N ASN A 799 43.60 2.63 -6.06
CA ASN A 799 44.46 3.79 -5.95
C ASN A 799 45.85 3.63 -6.51
N SER A 800 46.23 2.41 -6.83
CA SER A 800 47.63 2.13 -7.05
C SER A 800 47.99 1.96 -8.52
N ASP A 801 47.07 2.26 -9.43
CA ASP A 801 47.37 2.08 -10.87
C ASP A 801 47.60 3.43 -11.57
N PRO A 802 48.87 3.81 -11.78
CA PRO A 802 49.22 5.02 -12.48
C PRO A 802 48.68 5.13 -13.92
N SER A 803 48.34 3.99 -14.52
CA SER A 803 47.80 3.94 -15.90
C SER A 803 46.33 4.38 -15.97
N ILE A 804 45.59 4.25 -14.85
CA ILE A 804 44.20 4.70 -14.75
C ILE A 804 44.15 6.20 -14.35
N ASN A 805 45.12 6.62 -13.60
CA ASN A 805 45.18 7.99 -13.07
C ASN A 805 46.63 8.50 -12.99
N PRO A 806 47.22 8.93 -14.12
CA PRO A 806 48.62 9.32 -14.19
C PRO A 806 48.98 10.51 -13.27
N ASP A 807 48.00 11.31 -12.87
CA ASP A 807 48.16 12.44 -11.99
C ASP A 807 48.08 12.08 -10.48
N GLN A 808 47.76 10.84 -10.15
CA GLN A 808 47.61 10.38 -8.77
C GLN A 808 48.73 9.43 -8.34
N GLN A 809 49.91 9.99 -8.10
CA GLN A 809 51.05 9.24 -7.56
C GLN A 809 50.94 8.93 -6.05
N SER A 810 49.90 9.40 -5.37
CA SER A 810 49.71 9.14 -3.93
C SER A 810 48.45 8.38 -3.62
N ALA A 811 48.57 7.45 -2.75
CA ALA A 811 47.61 6.37 -2.37
C ALA A 811 46.25 6.78 -1.81
N GLN A 812 45.81 8.02 -1.94
CA GLN A 812 44.60 8.49 -1.27
C GLN A 812 43.78 9.42 -2.18
N ASN A 813 42.64 8.96 -2.64
CA ASN A 813 41.66 9.72 -3.45
C ASN A 813 40.91 10.76 -2.59
N PHE A 814 41.59 11.70 -1.97
CA PHE A 814 40.97 12.78 -1.22
C PHE A 814 41.02 14.08 -2.02
N PHE A 815 39.88 14.42 -2.59
CA PHE A 815 39.77 15.59 -3.48
C PHE A 815 39.22 16.80 -2.74
N THR A 816 39.53 17.99 -3.25
CA THR A 816 38.92 19.24 -2.79
C THR A 816 37.83 19.73 -3.71
N ILE A 817 37.76 19.21 -4.93
CA ILE A 817 36.78 19.54 -5.95
C ILE A 817 36.22 18.23 -6.50
N PHE A 818 34.91 18.16 -6.75
CA PHE A 818 34.29 17.07 -7.53
C PHE A 818 33.13 17.56 -8.38
N ASN A 819 32.93 16.88 -9.50
CA ASN A 819 31.72 16.96 -10.30
C ASN A 819 31.16 15.55 -10.48
N LYS A 820 29.83 15.42 -10.43
CA LYS A 820 29.12 14.19 -10.73
C LYS A 820 27.82 14.48 -11.48
N TYR A 821 27.60 13.73 -12.54
CA TYR A 821 26.35 13.71 -13.29
C TYR A 821 25.78 12.31 -13.30
N THR A 822 24.48 12.21 -13.15
CA THR A 822 23.78 10.92 -13.15
C THR A 822 22.54 11.01 -14.04
N LEU A 823 22.39 10.04 -14.90
CA LEU A 823 21.19 9.80 -15.69
C LEU A 823 20.68 8.39 -15.37
N GLU A 824 19.46 8.27 -14.87
CA GLU A 824 18.85 6.98 -14.58
C GLU A 824 17.47 6.86 -15.20
N LEU A 825 17.23 5.76 -15.87
CA LEU A 825 15.91 5.36 -16.32
C LEU A 825 15.36 4.32 -15.35
N ARG A 826 14.31 4.67 -14.63
CA ARG A 826 13.66 3.84 -13.59
C ARG A 826 12.36 3.25 -14.09
N TYR A 827 12.11 1.99 -13.78
CA TYR A 827 10.85 1.31 -14.10
C TYR A 827 10.27 0.63 -12.86
N PRO A 828 9.05 1.00 -12.42
CA PRO A 828 8.43 0.40 -11.24
C PRO A 828 7.86 -0.98 -11.57
N ILE A 829 8.25 -1.99 -10.79
CA ILE A 829 7.74 -3.36 -10.88
C ILE A 829 6.57 -3.55 -9.91
N VAL A 830 6.75 -3.08 -8.67
CA VAL A 830 5.74 -3.11 -7.60
C VAL A 830 5.74 -1.75 -6.92
N THR A 831 4.57 -1.14 -6.75
CA THR A 831 4.39 0.18 -6.12
C THR A 831 3.37 0.17 -4.99
N ASN A 832 3.32 -0.91 -4.21
CA ASN A 832 2.41 -1.00 -3.08
C ASN A 832 2.98 -0.25 -1.85
N PRO A 833 2.12 0.30 -0.98
CA PRO A 833 2.59 0.95 0.26
C PRO A 833 3.44 0.06 1.17
N GLY A 834 3.20 -1.25 1.16
CA GLY A 834 3.96 -2.25 1.93
C GLY A 834 5.23 -2.77 1.27
N SER A 835 5.45 -2.49 -0.03
CA SER A 835 6.68 -2.87 -0.73
C SER A 835 6.80 -2.13 -2.06
N THR A 836 7.90 -1.47 -2.29
CA THR A 836 8.20 -0.83 -3.57
C THR A 836 9.42 -1.50 -4.20
N ILE A 837 9.25 -1.99 -5.43
CA ILE A 837 10.33 -2.65 -6.19
C ILE A 837 10.44 -1.98 -7.55
N PHE A 838 11.63 -1.54 -7.91
CA PHE A 838 11.88 -0.98 -9.23
C PHE A 838 13.25 -1.38 -9.78
N ALA A 839 13.30 -1.50 -11.10
CA ALA A 839 14.54 -1.69 -11.85
C ALA A 839 15.03 -0.33 -12.38
N LEU A 840 16.32 -0.22 -12.56
CA LEU A 840 16.92 0.97 -13.15
C LEU A 840 18.08 0.61 -14.08
N GLY A 841 18.25 1.45 -15.11
CA GLY A 841 19.46 1.54 -15.90
C GLY A 841 20.09 2.90 -15.65
N PHE A 842 21.40 2.96 -15.50
CA PHE A 842 22.07 4.22 -15.18
C PHE A 842 23.29 4.48 -16.08
N PHE A 843 23.56 5.76 -16.24
CA PHE A 843 24.82 6.31 -16.76
C PHE A 843 25.32 7.36 -15.77
N GLU A 844 26.58 7.26 -15.37
CA GLU A 844 27.23 8.22 -14.48
C GLU A 844 28.53 8.73 -15.07
N ALA A 845 28.81 9.99 -14.77
CA ALA A 845 30.08 10.61 -15.11
C ALA A 845 30.57 11.47 -13.94
N ALA A 846 31.70 11.13 -13.35
CA ALA A 846 32.18 11.83 -12.17
C ALA A 846 33.71 11.88 -12.18
N ASN A 847 34.27 12.90 -11.56
CA ASN A 847 35.68 12.96 -11.25
C ASN A 847 35.93 13.89 -10.05
N GLY A 848 37.16 13.81 -9.50
CA GLY A 848 37.65 14.67 -8.43
C GLY A 848 39.01 15.27 -8.77
N TRP A 849 39.33 16.46 -8.20
CA TRP A 849 40.58 17.19 -8.39
C TRP A 849 41.08 17.74 -7.06
N TYR A 850 42.42 17.96 -6.97
CA TYR A 850 43.06 18.48 -5.77
C TYR A 850 43.14 20.01 -5.71
N ASP A 851 43.25 20.65 -6.87
CA ASP A 851 43.41 22.12 -6.93
C ASP A 851 42.62 22.64 -8.17
N PHE A 852 42.23 23.91 -8.15
CA PHE A 852 41.62 24.57 -9.30
C PHE A 852 42.48 24.59 -10.54
N LYS A 853 43.83 24.55 -10.36
CA LYS A 853 44.77 24.48 -11.50
C LYS A 853 44.60 23.23 -12.33
N ASP A 854 44.18 22.13 -11.70
CA ASP A 854 44.01 20.84 -12.33
C ASP A 854 42.54 20.59 -12.76
N TYR A 855 41.65 21.53 -12.41
CA TYR A 855 40.21 21.37 -12.62
C TYR A 855 39.85 21.47 -14.10
N ASN A 856 39.35 20.39 -14.66
CA ASN A 856 38.77 20.31 -15.98
C ASN A 856 37.40 19.64 -15.90
N PRO A 857 36.27 20.37 -16.02
CA PRO A 857 34.93 19.85 -15.86
C PRO A 857 34.52 18.81 -16.90
N PHE A 858 35.26 18.67 -18.00
CA PHE A 858 35.01 17.73 -19.09
C PHE A 858 35.83 16.44 -18.96
N ARG A 859 36.82 16.41 -18.10
CA ARG A 859 37.62 15.19 -17.85
C ARG A 859 36.92 14.35 -16.79
N LEU A 860 35.95 13.58 -17.22
CA LEU A 860 35.09 12.76 -16.35
C LEU A 860 35.33 11.27 -16.60
N ARG A 861 35.31 10.50 -15.52
CA ARG A 861 35.25 9.02 -15.57
C ARG A 861 33.80 8.58 -15.76
N ARG A 862 33.57 7.73 -16.72
CA ARG A 862 32.22 7.33 -17.17
C ARG A 862 31.89 5.89 -16.78
N SER A 863 30.68 5.68 -16.33
CA SER A 863 30.17 4.34 -16.06
C SER A 863 28.74 4.19 -16.53
N ALA A 864 28.36 2.96 -16.81
CA ALA A 864 26.97 2.59 -17.05
C ALA A 864 26.67 1.24 -16.41
N GLY A 865 25.41 0.98 -16.16
CA GLY A 865 25.02 -0.26 -15.54
C GLY A 865 23.52 -0.40 -15.35
N VAL A 866 23.17 -1.47 -14.65
CA VAL A 866 21.78 -1.80 -14.28
C VAL A 866 21.69 -2.04 -12.79
N GLY A 867 20.51 -1.83 -12.25
CA GLY A 867 20.28 -2.05 -10.83
C GLY A 867 18.83 -2.36 -10.50
N MET A 868 18.63 -2.84 -9.29
CA MET A 868 17.32 -3.07 -8.69
C MET A 868 17.26 -2.48 -7.29
N ARG A 869 16.09 -2.00 -6.94
CA ARG A 869 15.78 -1.45 -5.62
C ARG A 869 14.56 -2.15 -5.04
N PHE A 870 14.66 -2.51 -3.78
CA PHE A 870 13.62 -3.15 -2.98
C PHE A 870 13.42 -2.34 -1.70
N TYR A 871 12.30 -1.69 -1.58
CA TYR A 871 11.93 -1.06 -0.32
C TYR A 871 11.07 -1.99 0.51
N LEU A 872 11.54 -2.33 1.70
CA LEU A 872 10.85 -3.16 2.68
C LEU A 872 10.74 -2.36 3.99
N PRO A 873 9.52 -2.17 4.55
CA PRO A 873 9.32 -1.28 5.71
C PRO A 873 10.21 -1.57 6.93
N MET A 874 10.54 -2.85 7.18
CA MET A 874 11.41 -3.25 8.29
C MET A 874 12.92 -3.12 8.00
N PHE A 875 13.32 -3.21 6.73
CA PHE A 875 14.74 -3.25 6.32
C PHE A 875 15.19 -1.99 5.59
N GLY A 876 14.26 -1.08 5.28
CA GLY A 876 14.54 0.08 4.45
C GLY A 876 14.75 -0.25 2.98
N LEU A 877 15.59 0.53 2.29
CA LEU A 877 15.89 0.36 0.89
C LEU A 877 17.07 -0.62 0.72
N LEU A 878 16.82 -1.70 -0.02
CA LEU A 878 17.85 -2.63 -0.49
C LEU A 878 18.14 -2.36 -1.95
N GLY A 879 19.41 -2.32 -2.34
CA GLY A 879 19.81 -2.07 -3.71
C GLY A 879 20.90 -3.01 -4.18
N PHE A 880 20.81 -3.39 -5.46
CA PHE A 880 21.81 -4.15 -6.17
C PHE A 880 22.16 -3.40 -7.45
N ASP A 881 23.43 -3.09 -7.65
CA ASP A 881 23.93 -2.45 -8.87
C ASP A 881 25.05 -3.29 -9.50
N TYR A 882 25.00 -3.40 -10.81
CA TYR A 882 26.09 -3.93 -11.61
C TYR A 882 26.56 -2.81 -12.56
N GLY A 883 27.69 -2.23 -12.24
CA GLY A 883 28.25 -1.07 -12.95
C GLY A 883 29.55 -1.41 -13.65
N ILE A 884 29.73 -0.82 -14.82
CA ILE A 884 30.92 -0.97 -15.66
C ILE A 884 31.57 0.40 -15.77
N GLY A 885 32.80 0.54 -15.29
CA GLY A 885 33.62 1.74 -15.44
C GLY A 885 34.38 1.70 -16.77
N PHE A 886 33.98 2.55 -17.72
CA PHE A 886 34.57 2.51 -19.08
C PHE A 886 36.04 2.91 -19.07
N ASP A 887 36.44 3.83 -18.24
CA ASP A 887 37.82 4.31 -18.17
C ASP A 887 38.76 3.39 -17.35
N ARG A 888 38.19 2.26 -16.81
CA ARG A 888 38.92 1.14 -16.19
C ARG A 888 39.28 0.02 -17.18
N MET A 889 38.72 0.06 -18.40
CA MET A 889 39.06 -0.89 -19.45
C MET A 889 40.45 -0.64 -19.99
N ARG A 890 41.32 -1.65 -19.92
CA ARG A 890 42.70 -1.55 -20.44
C ARG A 890 42.77 -2.16 -21.82
N PRO A 891 43.65 -1.63 -22.72
CA PRO A 891 43.98 -2.30 -23.98
C PRO A 891 44.47 -3.73 -23.70
N GLY A 892 43.81 -4.74 -24.28
CA GLY A 892 44.11 -6.15 -24.07
C GLY A 892 43.29 -6.88 -23.01
N ASP A 893 42.43 -6.22 -22.24
CA ASP A 893 41.48 -6.88 -21.30
C ASP A 893 40.48 -7.74 -22.10
N LYS A 894 40.43 -9.02 -21.74
CA LYS A 894 39.41 -9.93 -22.26
C LYS A 894 38.17 -9.90 -21.39
N GLY A 895 37.12 -9.21 -21.89
CA GLY A 895 35.82 -9.11 -21.20
C GLY A 895 35.76 -8.00 -20.13
N LEU A 896 34.69 -8.00 -19.33
CA LEU A 896 34.34 -6.96 -18.39
C LEU A 896 34.83 -7.21 -16.95
N LYS A 897 35.62 -8.25 -16.69
CA LYS A 897 35.97 -8.73 -15.34
C LYS A 897 36.68 -7.66 -14.50
N ASN A 898 37.57 -6.87 -15.13
CA ASN A 898 38.34 -5.85 -14.42
C ASN A 898 37.63 -4.49 -14.31
N SER A 899 36.69 -4.21 -15.22
CA SER A 899 35.96 -2.93 -15.30
C SER A 899 34.56 -3.00 -14.70
N ALA A 900 34.01 -4.19 -14.46
CA ALA A 900 32.71 -4.38 -13.86
C ALA A 900 32.78 -4.51 -12.33
N ARG A 901 31.79 -3.98 -11.67
CA ARG A 901 31.63 -4.07 -10.22
C ARG A 901 30.19 -4.32 -9.83
N PHE A 902 29.99 -5.31 -8.97
CA PHE A 902 28.73 -5.55 -8.29
C PHE A 902 28.74 -4.84 -6.94
N THR A 903 27.68 -4.08 -6.67
CA THR A 903 27.53 -3.34 -5.42
C THR A 903 26.19 -3.70 -4.80
N PHE A 904 26.21 -4.03 -3.53
CA PHE A 904 25.03 -4.20 -2.68
C PHE A 904 24.87 -2.99 -1.76
N MET A 905 23.67 -2.48 -1.62
CA MET A 905 23.33 -1.35 -0.76
C MET A 905 22.24 -1.75 0.24
N LEU A 906 22.34 -1.24 1.44
CA LEU A 906 21.33 -1.38 2.49
C LEU A 906 21.10 -0.04 3.17
N GLY A 907 19.83 0.39 3.27
CA GLY A 907 19.44 1.63 3.93
C GLY A 907 19.03 2.72 2.96
N PHE A 908 19.91 3.65 2.59
CA PHE A 908 19.60 4.76 1.68
C PHE A 908 20.38 4.66 0.37
N GLU A 909 19.88 5.26 -0.71
CA GLU A 909 20.69 5.45 -1.91
C GLU A 909 21.92 6.29 -1.54
N PRO A 910 23.15 5.90 -1.96
CA PRO A 910 24.33 6.71 -1.73
C PRO A 910 24.17 8.08 -2.41
N GLU A 911 24.50 9.14 -1.68
CA GLU A 911 24.44 10.52 -2.17
C GLU A 911 25.37 10.77 -3.37
#